data_5cf186f10a0ffe08ff3bdf2917bc9248
#
_entry.id   5cf186f10a0ffe08ff3bdf2917bc9248
#
_cell.length_a   1.000
_cell.length_b   1.000
_cell.length_c   1.000
_cell.angle_alpha   90.00
_cell.angle_beta   90.00
_cell.angle_gamma   90.00
#
_symmetry.space_group_name_H-M   'P 1'
#
loop_
_entity.id
_entity.type
_entity.pdbx_description
1 polymer ?
#
loop_
_entity_poly.entity_id
_entity_poly.type
_entity_poly.pdbx_seq_one_letter_code
_entity_poly.pdbx_strand_id
1 'polypeptide(L)'
;GTIPAISRRQFIQAGSALAALPFVVKTGKVQAQGAAVSDTTPEEKVVQTCSTFDCGGKCDIRAHVSEGVVTRISTRPDNALDPQMPVMRACVRGRAYRKFVYHPDRLKYPMKRVGKRGEGKFERITWDEATTLIANQLKTITQKYGAASRYVHVGTAVSGGTFSGDKMVRRLLNLTGGYLESYHSVSMGNTAAATPYTYGTAASGSSLDTLLDTKLVILWGHNPTETIFGHSNHFYQKMKQNGTRFIVVDPRYSDTVSSLADQWIPLLPTTDNALMDAMMYVIVTENLHDRDFIQRYTLGFDEDTMPEGVPANESLMAYLSGAKDGVAKTPEWAEKITHVPAQTIRQLARDYATTKPAALIQGWGPQRHNCGERTARGSTLLATLTGNVGVKGGWAAGYGGCANRKFAAGPEMPDNPVKAKISVMNWVQAADDASQVTADVGLKDAEKLDSNIRILFSLAGNYLANQNPDLHQATRVLEDESKIEFIVASDLFMTPSARYADLLVPEPSSMERWNIGETWGTASYLILSEKLIEPEFERRSDYDWLREVAAKLGVEPAFSEGRDEKAWIEHIWEQTRLSMPDENLPDFATLQKTRQHLFKSAPFVAFEDNIRDPQNHPFPTPSGKIEIFSKRLYDMHHPEIPALSHYVPAHEGPEDALAKRFPLQLITWKGKNRANSTQYANPWLIEAQQQKLWINPQDAQKRGIAQGDTVRIHNARGICEIPAEVTPRIIPGVVAMQAGAWWQPDEQGIDKGGCANVLSSARITALAKGNSHQTMLVEVAKA
;
A
#
# COMPACT_ATOMS: atom_id res chain seq x y z
N GLY A 1 46.40 -15.39 25.65
CA GLY A 1 47.02 -14.63 24.58
C GLY A 1 45.97 -14.08 23.63
N THR A 2 45.79 -12.76 23.69
CA THR A 2 44.88 -12.02 22.79
C THR A 2 45.49 -11.96 21.40
N ILE A 3 44.76 -12.44 20.42
CA ILE A 3 45.12 -12.30 18.99
C ILE A 3 44.90 -10.82 18.61
N PRO A 4 45.92 -10.12 18.08
CA PRO A 4 45.72 -8.74 17.64
C PRO A 4 44.85 -8.68 16.40
N ALA A 5 43.92 -7.72 16.36
CA ALA A 5 43.04 -7.46 15.22
C ALA A 5 43.87 -7.00 14.02
N ILE A 6 43.81 -7.76 12.93
CA ILE A 6 44.47 -7.43 11.66
C ILE A 6 43.58 -6.44 10.91
N SER A 7 44.15 -5.33 10.48
CA SER A 7 43.41 -4.33 9.69
C SER A 7 43.11 -4.84 8.28
N ARG A 8 42.01 -4.34 7.67
CA ARG A 8 41.60 -4.68 6.31
C ARG A 8 42.72 -4.51 5.26
N ARG A 9 43.59 -3.53 5.49
CA ARG A 9 44.74 -3.25 4.61
C ARG A 9 45.85 -4.31 4.75
N GLN A 10 46.06 -4.82 5.94
CA GLN A 10 47.02 -5.89 6.20
C GLN A 10 46.54 -7.26 5.65
N PHE A 11 45.24 -7.49 5.70
CA PHE A 11 44.62 -8.68 5.11
C PHE A 11 44.78 -8.68 3.58
N ILE A 12 44.55 -7.54 2.92
CA ILE A 12 44.71 -7.40 1.45
C ILE A 12 46.19 -7.52 1.05
N GLN A 13 47.13 -6.98 1.85
CA GLN A 13 48.57 -7.11 1.59
C GLN A 13 49.08 -8.55 1.79
N ALA A 14 48.53 -9.28 2.75
CA ALA A 14 48.86 -10.69 2.94
C ALA A 14 48.33 -11.59 1.81
N GLY A 15 47.13 -11.27 1.29
CA GLY A 15 46.53 -11.97 0.14
C GLY A 15 47.31 -11.79 -1.17
N SER A 16 47.86 -10.61 -1.39
CA SER A 16 48.68 -10.33 -2.58
C SER A 16 50.09 -10.93 -2.52
N ALA A 17 50.62 -11.15 -1.31
CA ALA A 17 51.94 -11.81 -1.16
C ALA A 17 51.86 -13.34 -1.40
N LEU A 18 50.72 -13.97 -1.17
CA LEU A 18 50.49 -15.40 -1.41
C LEU A 18 50.30 -15.74 -2.89
N ALA A 19 49.93 -14.75 -3.72
CA ALA A 19 49.74 -14.92 -5.16
C ALA A 19 51.06 -14.92 -5.98
N ALA A 20 52.20 -14.62 -5.36
CA ALA A 20 53.47 -14.45 -6.05
C ALA A 20 54.49 -15.60 -5.86
N LEU A 21 54.06 -16.75 -5.32
CA LEU A 21 54.93 -17.91 -5.19
C LEU A 21 54.75 -18.83 -6.43
N PRO A 22 55.80 -19.07 -7.21
CA PRO A 22 55.69 -20.01 -8.33
C PRO A 22 55.63 -21.46 -7.80
N PHE A 23 54.51 -22.10 -7.99
CA PHE A 23 54.42 -23.55 -7.78
C PHE A 23 55.19 -24.28 -8.92
N VAL A 24 56.36 -24.80 -8.61
CA VAL A 24 57.04 -25.76 -9.50
C VAL A 24 56.41 -27.14 -9.28
N VAL A 25 55.48 -27.50 -10.15
CA VAL A 25 54.93 -28.85 -10.18
C VAL A 25 55.85 -29.71 -11.07
N LYS A 26 56.54 -30.67 -10.47
CA LYS A 26 57.20 -31.75 -11.22
C LYS A 26 56.14 -32.63 -11.88
N THR A 27 56.07 -32.60 -13.20
CA THR A 27 55.18 -33.46 -13.98
C THR A 27 55.67 -34.91 -13.95
N GLY A 28 55.08 -35.70 -13.08
CA GLY A 28 55.08 -37.13 -13.18
C GLY A 28 53.90 -37.56 -14.06
N LYS A 29 54.13 -38.22 -15.17
CA LYS A 29 53.07 -38.79 -16.00
C LYS A 29 52.41 -39.93 -15.22
N VAL A 30 51.23 -39.70 -14.66
CA VAL A 30 50.33 -40.78 -14.25
C VAL A 30 49.32 -40.93 -15.38
N GLN A 31 49.38 -42.02 -16.11
CA GLN A 31 48.34 -42.43 -17.01
C GLN A 31 47.15 -42.91 -16.16
N ALA A 32 46.20 -42.04 -15.92
CA ALA A 32 44.89 -42.44 -15.44
C ALA A 32 44.06 -42.83 -16.67
N GLN A 33 43.65 -44.08 -16.75
CA GLN A 33 42.58 -44.49 -17.66
C GLN A 33 41.32 -43.74 -17.26
N GLY A 34 40.94 -42.76 -18.06
CA GLY A 34 39.76 -41.98 -17.85
C GLY A 34 38.49 -42.80 -18.09
N ALA A 35 37.77 -43.08 -17.04
CA ALA A 35 36.33 -43.17 -17.20
C ALA A 35 35.85 -41.82 -17.69
N ALA A 36 35.21 -41.77 -18.83
CA ALA A 36 34.57 -40.55 -19.33
C ALA A 36 33.53 -40.12 -18.32
N VAL A 37 33.87 -39.12 -17.50
CA VAL A 37 32.87 -38.36 -16.75
C VAL A 37 32.11 -37.62 -17.83
N SER A 38 30.87 -38.04 -18.09
CA SER A 38 29.97 -37.29 -18.93
C SER A 38 29.83 -35.92 -18.27
N ASP A 39 30.34 -34.90 -18.92
CA ASP A 39 30.22 -33.51 -18.51
C ASP A 39 28.77 -33.08 -18.81
N THR A 40 27.82 -33.68 -18.08
CA THR A 40 26.44 -33.26 -18.07
C THR A 40 26.28 -32.23 -16.98
N THR A 41 26.75 -31.00 -17.23
CA THR A 41 26.29 -29.84 -16.50
C THR A 41 24.78 -29.78 -16.70
N PRO A 42 23.97 -29.80 -15.64
CA PRO A 42 22.52 -29.72 -15.80
C PRO A 42 22.15 -28.49 -16.62
N GLU A 43 21.28 -28.68 -17.60
CA GLU A 43 20.82 -27.56 -18.45
C GLU A 43 20.11 -26.52 -17.60
N GLU A 44 20.64 -25.31 -17.60
CA GLU A 44 20.01 -24.17 -16.93
C GLU A 44 19.06 -23.46 -17.88
N LYS A 45 17.78 -23.34 -17.49
CA LYS A 45 16.78 -22.58 -18.21
C LYS A 45 16.54 -21.25 -17.46
N VAL A 46 16.70 -20.13 -18.16
CA VAL A 46 16.42 -18.79 -17.61
C VAL A 46 15.08 -18.30 -18.12
N VAL A 47 14.13 -18.09 -17.22
CA VAL A 47 12.76 -17.71 -17.57
C VAL A 47 12.39 -16.39 -16.90
N GLN A 48 11.92 -15.45 -17.70
CA GLN A 48 11.35 -14.21 -17.19
C GLN A 48 10.00 -14.46 -16.51
N THR A 49 9.84 -13.93 -15.31
CA THR A 49 8.60 -13.87 -14.56
C THR A 49 8.53 -12.51 -13.84
N CYS A 50 7.62 -12.33 -12.94
CA CYS A 50 7.52 -11.08 -12.20
C CYS A 50 7.42 -11.32 -10.68
N SER A 51 7.80 -10.30 -9.93
CA SER A 51 7.47 -10.23 -8.50
C SER A 51 5.96 -10.04 -8.33
N THR A 52 5.40 -10.68 -7.31
CA THR A 52 3.96 -10.61 -7.03
C THR A 52 3.67 -10.01 -5.66
N PHE A 53 4.57 -9.15 -5.17
CA PHE A 53 4.38 -8.51 -3.87
C PHE A 53 3.35 -7.39 -3.93
N ASP A 54 2.86 -7.02 -2.77
CA ASP A 54 1.95 -5.91 -2.56
C ASP A 54 2.67 -4.54 -2.66
N CYS A 55 3.44 -4.35 -3.71
CA CYS A 55 4.22 -3.13 -3.92
C CYS A 55 3.86 -2.36 -5.20
N GLY A 56 2.99 -2.92 -6.05
CA GLY A 56 2.54 -2.28 -7.28
C GLY A 56 3.51 -2.34 -8.46
N GLY A 57 4.74 -2.79 -8.25
CA GLY A 57 5.77 -2.78 -9.28
C GLY A 57 5.68 -3.90 -10.29
N LYS A 58 5.46 -5.12 -9.83
CA LYS A 58 5.49 -6.34 -10.67
C LYS A 58 6.73 -6.39 -11.55
N CYS A 59 7.90 -6.20 -10.92
CA CYS A 59 9.16 -6.06 -11.62
C CYS A 59 9.60 -7.36 -12.29
N ASP A 60 10.47 -7.24 -13.30
CA ASP A 60 11.12 -8.34 -14.01
C ASP A 60 12.00 -9.14 -13.04
N ILE A 61 11.67 -10.41 -12.90
CA ILE A 61 12.48 -11.41 -12.23
C ILE A 61 12.86 -12.46 -13.27
N ARG A 62 14.13 -12.82 -13.33
CA ARG A 62 14.63 -13.91 -14.17
C ARG A 62 15.01 -15.08 -13.28
N ALA A 63 14.19 -16.12 -13.35
CA ALA A 63 14.40 -17.34 -12.59
C ALA A 63 15.32 -18.28 -13.38
N HIS A 64 16.42 -18.67 -12.75
CA HIS A 64 17.35 -19.68 -13.27
C HIS A 64 16.91 -21.03 -12.72
N VAL A 65 16.40 -21.88 -13.60
CA VAL A 65 15.82 -23.17 -13.22
C VAL A 65 16.71 -24.30 -13.76
N SER A 66 17.14 -25.18 -12.87
CA SER A 66 17.90 -26.39 -13.20
C SER A 66 17.26 -27.56 -12.48
N GLU A 67 16.96 -28.63 -13.21
CA GLU A 67 16.36 -29.85 -12.67
C GLU A 67 15.11 -29.60 -11.83
N GLY A 68 14.27 -28.64 -12.23
CA GLY A 68 13.04 -28.31 -11.53
C GLY A 68 13.22 -27.43 -10.28
N VAL A 69 14.40 -26.89 -10.06
CA VAL A 69 14.72 -26.04 -8.90
C VAL A 69 15.17 -24.66 -9.36
N VAL A 70 14.64 -23.63 -8.75
CA VAL A 70 15.13 -22.26 -8.94
C VAL A 70 16.42 -22.09 -8.13
N THR A 71 17.54 -22.07 -8.84
CA THR A 71 18.88 -22.01 -8.22
C THR A 71 19.37 -20.60 -8.01
N ARG A 72 18.90 -19.65 -8.83
CA ARG A 72 19.30 -18.24 -8.77
C ARG A 72 18.19 -17.34 -9.32
N ILE A 73 18.16 -16.11 -8.85
CA ILE A 73 17.34 -15.05 -9.41
C ILE A 73 18.24 -13.93 -9.88
N SER A 74 18.04 -13.48 -11.11
CA SER A 74 18.60 -12.25 -11.65
C SER A 74 17.49 -11.29 -12.06
N THR A 75 17.85 -10.15 -12.55
CA THR A 75 16.89 -9.18 -13.06
C THR A 75 17.43 -8.57 -14.35
N ARG A 76 16.53 -8.01 -15.13
CA ARG A 76 16.90 -7.34 -16.38
C ARG A 76 17.88 -6.19 -16.10
N PRO A 77 19.00 -6.09 -16.79
CA PRO A 77 19.83 -4.90 -16.75
C PRO A 77 19.13 -3.80 -17.51
N ASP A 78 18.73 -2.74 -16.81
CA ASP A 78 18.18 -1.56 -17.45
C ASP A 78 19.32 -0.55 -17.68
N ASN A 79 19.76 -0.49 -18.93
CA ASN A 79 20.78 0.47 -19.36
C ASN A 79 20.16 1.74 -19.96
N ALA A 80 18.85 1.73 -20.20
CA ALA A 80 18.18 2.80 -20.90
C ALA A 80 17.63 3.84 -19.92
N LEU A 81 18.06 5.06 -20.06
CA LEU A 81 17.43 6.23 -19.48
C LEU A 81 16.37 6.79 -20.44
N ASP A 82 15.85 5.96 -21.31
CA ASP A 82 14.77 6.32 -22.22
C ASP A 82 13.46 6.40 -21.46
N PRO A 83 12.84 7.59 -21.37
CA PRO A 83 11.58 7.77 -20.66
C PRO A 83 10.40 7.02 -21.31
N GLN A 84 10.55 6.58 -22.56
CA GLN A 84 9.54 5.78 -23.27
C GLN A 84 9.60 4.30 -22.86
N MET A 85 10.69 3.86 -22.26
CA MET A 85 10.89 2.47 -21.83
C MET A 85 10.71 2.34 -20.32
N PRO A 86 9.81 1.48 -19.85
CA PRO A 86 9.65 1.28 -18.43
C PRO A 86 10.86 0.59 -17.82
N VAL A 87 11.27 1.03 -16.65
CA VAL A 87 12.30 0.37 -15.84
C VAL A 87 11.65 -0.81 -15.12
N MET A 88 12.05 -2.01 -15.49
CA MET A 88 11.45 -3.25 -14.99
C MET A 88 12.34 -3.96 -13.97
N ARG A 89 13.52 -3.43 -13.69
CA ARG A 89 14.50 -4.06 -12.81
C ARG A 89 13.99 -4.20 -11.38
N ALA A 90 14.13 -5.41 -10.82
CA ALA A 90 13.68 -5.72 -9.47
C ALA A 90 14.57 -5.09 -8.40
N CYS A 91 13.96 -4.61 -7.33
CA CYS A 91 14.64 -4.19 -6.11
C CYS A 91 15.06 -5.40 -5.26
N VAL A 92 15.60 -5.15 -4.07
CA VAL A 92 16.09 -6.20 -3.16
C VAL A 92 15.00 -7.21 -2.81
N ARG A 93 13.74 -6.82 -2.70
CA ARG A 93 12.62 -7.73 -2.40
C ARG A 93 12.44 -8.79 -3.48
N GLY A 94 12.41 -8.38 -4.75
CA GLY A 94 12.29 -9.30 -5.87
C GLY A 94 13.53 -10.20 -6.00
N ARG A 95 14.71 -9.65 -5.82
CA ARG A 95 15.97 -10.40 -5.92
C ARG A 95 16.15 -11.44 -4.82
N ALA A 96 15.57 -11.21 -3.65
CA ALA A 96 15.62 -12.13 -2.52
C ALA A 96 14.50 -13.20 -2.55
N TYR A 97 13.68 -13.23 -3.60
CA TYR A 97 12.46 -14.05 -3.66
C TYR A 97 12.73 -15.57 -3.54
N ARG A 98 13.88 -16.04 -3.98
CA ARG A 98 14.25 -17.45 -3.82
C ARG A 98 14.23 -17.91 -2.36
N LYS A 99 14.68 -17.06 -1.44
CA LYS A 99 14.65 -17.35 0.01
C LYS A 99 13.24 -17.38 0.57
N PHE A 100 12.31 -16.75 -0.09
CA PHE A 100 10.89 -16.85 0.22
C PHE A 100 10.27 -18.14 -0.31
N VAL A 101 10.55 -18.49 -1.56
CA VAL A 101 10.02 -19.71 -2.22
C VAL A 101 10.44 -20.99 -1.50
N TYR A 102 11.69 -21.08 -1.09
CA TYR A 102 12.26 -22.25 -0.42
C TYR A 102 12.42 -22.10 1.09
N HIS A 103 11.68 -21.18 1.68
CA HIS A 103 11.74 -21.01 3.14
C HIS A 103 11.23 -22.27 3.85
N PRO A 104 11.97 -22.78 4.86
CA PRO A 104 11.60 -24.02 5.55
C PRO A 104 10.29 -23.94 6.32
N ASP A 105 9.89 -22.75 6.74
CA ASP A 105 8.66 -22.52 7.52
C ASP A 105 7.42 -22.33 6.66
N ARG A 106 7.52 -22.46 5.34
CA ARG A 106 6.34 -22.43 4.48
C ARG A 106 5.39 -23.57 4.83
N LEU A 107 4.08 -23.26 4.81
CA LEU A 107 3.03 -24.25 5.00
C LEU A 107 3.11 -25.34 3.93
N LYS A 108 2.84 -26.60 4.34
CA LYS A 108 3.05 -27.79 3.52
C LYS A 108 1.77 -28.56 3.20
N TYR A 109 0.84 -28.58 4.13
CA TYR A 109 -0.36 -29.42 4.10
C TYR A 109 -1.59 -28.62 4.51
N PRO A 110 -2.80 -28.98 4.04
CA PRO A 110 -4.01 -28.47 4.66
C PRO A 110 -4.09 -28.92 6.11
N MET A 111 -4.52 -28.02 6.99
CA MET A 111 -4.53 -28.24 8.43
C MET A 111 -5.83 -27.74 9.04
N LYS A 112 -6.31 -28.46 10.03
CA LYS A 112 -7.48 -28.12 10.83
C LYS A 112 -7.03 -27.71 12.23
N ARG A 113 -7.65 -26.67 12.76
CA ARG A 113 -7.39 -26.21 14.12
C ARG A 113 -7.72 -27.29 15.15
N VAL A 114 -6.83 -27.43 16.12
CA VAL A 114 -7.05 -28.15 17.39
C VAL A 114 -6.79 -27.19 18.54
N GLY A 115 -7.53 -27.33 19.64
CA GLY A 115 -7.43 -26.35 20.74
C GLY A 115 -8.21 -25.06 20.47
N LYS A 116 -7.82 -23.99 21.16
CA LYS A 116 -8.50 -22.68 21.05
C LYS A 116 -8.05 -21.95 19.79
N ARG A 117 -8.98 -21.21 19.19
CA ARG A 117 -8.66 -20.33 18.05
C ARG A 117 -7.65 -19.26 18.49
N GLY A 118 -6.59 -19.10 17.70
CA GLY A 118 -5.50 -18.18 17.99
C GLY A 118 -4.28 -18.80 18.67
N GLU A 119 -4.39 -20.00 19.24
CA GLU A 119 -3.23 -20.69 19.82
C GLU A 119 -2.20 -21.15 18.79
N GLY A 120 -2.60 -21.29 17.52
CA GLY A 120 -1.72 -21.75 16.45
C GLY A 120 -1.47 -23.25 16.47
N LYS A 121 -2.38 -24.03 17.03
CA LYS A 121 -2.32 -25.49 17.08
C LYS A 121 -3.17 -26.09 15.99
N PHE A 122 -2.54 -26.85 15.10
CA PHE A 122 -3.19 -27.45 13.95
C PHE A 122 -2.79 -28.92 13.80
N GLU A 123 -3.68 -29.70 13.19
CA GLU A 123 -3.38 -31.06 12.74
C GLU A 123 -3.55 -31.16 11.23
N ARG A 124 -2.71 -31.95 10.59
CA ARG A 124 -2.78 -32.22 9.16
C ARG A 124 -4.06 -33.00 8.82
N ILE A 125 -4.73 -32.56 7.75
CA ILE A 125 -5.86 -33.28 7.15
C ILE A 125 -5.62 -33.46 5.65
N THR A 126 -6.46 -34.26 5.00
CA THR A 126 -6.42 -34.40 3.53
C THR A 126 -7.09 -33.22 2.86
N TRP A 127 -6.82 -33.01 1.60
CA TRP A 127 -7.53 -32.02 0.79
C TRP A 127 -9.01 -32.33 0.66
N ASP A 128 -9.38 -33.60 0.54
CA ASP A 128 -10.79 -34.00 0.51
C ASP A 128 -11.51 -33.65 1.80
N GLU A 129 -10.91 -33.88 2.95
CA GLU A 129 -11.45 -33.46 4.24
C GLU A 129 -11.57 -31.93 4.31
N ALA A 130 -10.57 -31.19 3.84
CA ALA A 130 -10.56 -29.74 3.84
C ALA A 130 -11.69 -29.15 2.98
N THR A 131 -11.82 -29.60 1.74
CA THR A 131 -12.86 -29.11 0.82
C THR A 131 -14.25 -29.55 1.23
N THR A 132 -14.40 -30.74 1.82
CA THR A 132 -15.67 -31.19 2.42
C THR A 132 -16.07 -30.32 3.60
N LEU A 133 -15.12 -29.97 4.47
CA LEU A 133 -15.37 -29.11 5.62
C LEU A 133 -15.84 -27.71 5.18
N ILE A 134 -15.16 -27.12 4.20
CA ILE A 134 -15.55 -25.81 3.64
C ILE A 134 -16.96 -25.88 3.06
N ALA A 135 -17.24 -26.87 2.21
CA ALA A 135 -18.54 -27.02 1.55
C ALA A 135 -19.67 -27.20 2.58
N ASN A 136 -19.46 -28.03 3.60
CA ASN A 136 -20.45 -28.28 4.64
C ASN A 136 -20.70 -27.03 5.51
N GLN A 137 -19.65 -26.31 5.89
CA GLN A 137 -19.78 -25.09 6.66
C GLN A 137 -20.50 -24.00 5.86
N LEU A 138 -20.18 -23.84 4.57
CA LEU A 138 -20.89 -22.92 3.69
C LEU A 138 -22.38 -23.24 3.61
N LYS A 139 -22.75 -24.51 3.42
CA LYS A 139 -24.15 -24.92 3.37
C LYS A 139 -24.88 -24.64 4.69
N THR A 140 -24.30 -25.07 5.80
CA THR A 140 -24.93 -24.98 7.13
C THR A 140 -25.09 -23.53 7.58
N ILE A 141 -24.02 -22.72 7.45
CA ILE A 141 -24.03 -21.31 7.88
C ILE A 141 -24.94 -20.48 6.98
N THR A 142 -24.90 -20.69 5.68
CA THR A 142 -25.78 -19.97 4.73
C THR A 142 -27.23 -20.31 4.98
N GLN A 143 -27.57 -21.58 5.25
CA GLN A 143 -28.93 -22.00 5.57
C GLN A 143 -29.43 -21.36 6.86
N LYS A 144 -28.55 -21.25 7.87
CA LYS A 144 -28.93 -20.71 9.18
C LYS A 144 -29.02 -19.20 9.21
N TYR A 145 -28.10 -18.49 8.55
CA TYR A 145 -27.95 -17.03 8.68
C TYR A 145 -28.14 -16.26 7.36
N GLY A 146 -28.18 -16.93 6.22
CA GLY A 146 -28.24 -16.29 4.91
C GLY A 146 -26.87 -15.96 4.32
N ALA A 147 -26.88 -15.56 3.03
CA ALA A 147 -25.66 -15.27 2.30
C ALA A 147 -24.89 -14.03 2.79
N ALA A 148 -25.59 -13.05 3.39
CA ALA A 148 -24.95 -11.85 3.95
C ALA A 148 -24.08 -12.14 5.19
N SER A 149 -24.10 -13.36 5.73
CA SER A 149 -23.20 -13.81 6.80
C SER A 149 -21.81 -14.23 6.31
N ARG A 150 -21.61 -14.29 5.00
CA ARG A 150 -20.37 -14.72 4.36
C ARG A 150 -19.56 -13.51 3.96
N TYR A 151 -18.31 -13.46 4.39
CA TYR A 151 -17.40 -12.33 4.16
C TYR A 151 -16.07 -12.80 3.61
N VAL A 152 -15.57 -12.07 2.60
CA VAL A 152 -14.24 -12.28 2.06
C VAL A 152 -13.40 -11.07 2.43
N HIS A 153 -12.38 -11.28 3.25
CA HIS A 153 -11.51 -10.20 3.66
C HIS A 153 -10.56 -9.81 2.51
N VAL A 154 -10.27 -8.52 2.42
CA VAL A 154 -9.38 -7.98 1.39
C VAL A 154 -7.99 -8.59 1.52
N GLY A 155 -7.50 -9.19 0.43
CA GLY A 155 -6.15 -9.70 0.33
C GLY A 155 -5.57 -9.32 -1.03
N THR A 156 -4.43 -8.64 -1.03
CA THR A 156 -3.76 -8.22 -2.27
C THR A 156 -2.32 -8.72 -2.33
N ALA A 157 -1.84 -9.28 -1.24
CA ALA A 157 -0.42 -9.36 -0.99
C ALA A 157 0.34 -10.33 -1.89
N VAL A 158 0.08 -11.62 -1.80
CA VAL A 158 0.93 -12.61 -2.45
C VAL A 158 0.39 -13.13 -3.77
N SER A 159 -0.86 -12.86 -4.05
CA SER A 159 -1.51 -13.29 -5.29
C SER A 159 -1.37 -12.31 -6.46
N GLY A 160 -0.79 -11.23 -6.27
CA GLY A 160 -0.45 -10.04 -7.09
C GLY A 160 -0.58 -10.07 -8.60
N GLY A 161 -1.58 -10.71 -9.17
CA GLY A 161 -1.87 -10.73 -10.59
C GLY A 161 -3.36 -10.57 -10.88
N THR A 162 -3.74 -10.77 -12.13
CA THR A 162 -5.12 -10.63 -12.56
C THR A 162 -6.02 -11.77 -12.11
N PHE A 163 -5.43 -12.91 -11.78
CA PHE A 163 -6.11 -14.13 -11.34
C PHE A 163 -5.70 -14.48 -9.90
N SER A 164 -6.59 -14.32 -8.96
CA SER A 164 -6.28 -14.46 -7.54
C SER A 164 -7.35 -15.27 -6.79
N GLY A 165 -6.94 -15.87 -5.67
CA GLY A 165 -7.84 -16.66 -4.82
C GLY A 165 -9.01 -15.86 -4.27
N ASP A 166 -8.78 -14.62 -3.86
CA ASP A 166 -9.84 -13.76 -3.34
C ASP A 166 -10.90 -13.39 -4.41
N LYS A 167 -10.50 -13.21 -5.67
CA LYS A 167 -11.45 -13.05 -6.77
C LYS A 167 -12.26 -14.32 -7.02
N MET A 168 -11.60 -15.45 -6.98
CA MET A 168 -12.25 -16.73 -7.29
C MET A 168 -13.17 -17.19 -6.16
N VAL A 169 -12.88 -16.92 -4.90
CA VAL A 169 -13.83 -17.20 -3.81
C VAL A 169 -15.07 -16.30 -3.92
N ARG A 170 -14.92 -15.04 -4.32
CA ARG A 170 -16.06 -14.16 -4.59
C ARG A 170 -16.92 -14.69 -5.74
N ARG A 171 -16.31 -15.16 -6.82
CA ARG A 171 -17.02 -15.81 -7.91
C ARG A 171 -17.83 -17.02 -7.42
N LEU A 172 -17.24 -17.88 -6.62
CA LEU A 172 -17.91 -19.04 -6.03
C LEU A 172 -19.11 -18.63 -5.15
N LEU A 173 -18.91 -17.64 -4.29
CA LEU A 173 -19.96 -17.17 -3.40
C LEU A 173 -21.11 -16.49 -4.18
N ASN A 174 -20.80 -15.75 -5.24
CA ASN A 174 -21.83 -15.16 -6.10
C ASN A 174 -22.67 -16.21 -6.81
N LEU A 175 -22.10 -17.36 -7.16
CA LEU A 175 -22.83 -18.49 -7.74
C LEU A 175 -23.69 -19.24 -6.72
N THR A 176 -23.50 -19.01 -5.45
CA THR A 176 -24.18 -19.74 -4.36
C THR A 176 -24.98 -18.84 -3.43
N GLY A 177 -25.38 -17.65 -3.88
CA GLY A 177 -26.25 -16.74 -3.14
C GLY A 177 -25.65 -15.39 -2.79
N GLY A 178 -24.35 -15.19 -2.97
CA GLY A 178 -23.66 -13.92 -2.72
C GLY A 178 -22.89 -13.88 -1.40
N TYR A 179 -22.40 -12.71 -1.08
CA TYR A 179 -21.60 -12.45 0.12
C TYR A 179 -21.70 -10.98 0.52
N LEU A 180 -21.35 -10.66 1.75
CA LEU A 180 -21.23 -9.29 2.22
C LEU A 180 -19.96 -8.66 1.62
N GLU A 181 -20.13 -7.72 0.70
CA GLU A 181 -19.03 -7.03 0.04
C GLU A 181 -18.50 -5.88 0.89
N SER A 182 -17.21 -5.58 0.76
CA SER A 182 -16.60 -4.38 1.31
C SER A 182 -16.16 -3.42 0.21
N TYR A 183 -16.12 -2.14 0.54
CA TYR A 183 -15.64 -1.09 -0.36
C TYR A 183 -14.43 -0.37 0.23
N HIS A 184 -13.75 0.40 -0.60
CA HIS A 184 -12.47 1.07 -0.37
C HIS A 184 -11.30 0.10 -0.23
N SER A 185 -10.12 0.69 -0.19
CA SER A 185 -8.88 0.01 0.18
C SER A 185 -8.36 0.59 1.50
N VAL A 186 -7.60 -0.21 2.21
CA VAL A 186 -6.87 0.25 3.39
C VAL A 186 -5.77 1.25 3.00
N SER A 187 -5.25 1.16 1.77
CA SER A 187 -4.10 1.94 1.32
C SER A 187 -4.41 3.40 1.04
N MET A 188 -5.48 3.69 0.28
CA MET A 188 -5.75 5.04 -0.23
C MET A 188 -7.24 5.40 -0.27
N GLY A 189 -8.06 4.76 0.53
CA GLY A 189 -9.51 4.99 0.55
C GLY A 189 -9.88 6.44 0.83
N ASN A 190 -9.14 7.14 1.67
CA ASN A 190 -9.42 8.54 2.02
C ASN A 190 -9.18 9.48 0.83
N THR A 191 -8.08 9.32 0.10
CA THR A 191 -7.82 10.09 -1.12
C THR A 191 -8.85 9.78 -2.20
N ALA A 192 -9.16 8.51 -2.42
CA ALA A 192 -10.12 8.09 -3.44
C ALA A 192 -11.53 8.65 -3.19
N ALA A 193 -11.94 8.77 -1.92
CA ALA A 193 -13.23 9.33 -1.55
C ALA A 193 -13.26 10.86 -1.59
N ALA A 194 -12.15 11.53 -1.23
CA ALA A 194 -12.11 12.99 -1.07
C ALA A 194 -11.88 13.73 -2.39
N THR A 195 -11.00 13.23 -3.25
CA THR A 195 -10.63 13.91 -4.51
C THR A 195 -11.84 14.21 -5.43
N PRO A 196 -12.87 13.33 -5.53
CA PRO A 196 -14.06 13.63 -6.33
C PRO A 196 -14.84 14.87 -5.89
N TYR A 197 -14.72 15.28 -4.65
CA TYR A 197 -15.36 16.52 -4.18
C TYR A 197 -14.69 17.80 -4.68
N THR A 198 -13.50 17.68 -5.23
CA THR A 198 -12.83 18.81 -5.92
C THR A 198 -12.98 18.67 -7.45
N TYR A 199 -12.68 17.52 -8.02
CA TYR A 199 -12.59 17.34 -9.47
C TYR A 199 -13.71 16.51 -10.09
N GLY A 200 -14.55 15.87 -9.28
CA GLY A 200 -15.62 14.98 -9.74
C GLY A 200 -15.15 13.56 -10.06
N THR A 201 -13.87 13.27 -9.93
CA THR A 201 -13.28 11.95 -10.16
C THR A 201 -12.07 11.72 -9.27
N ALA A 202 -11.84 10.47 -8.90
CA ALA A 202 -10.61 10.05 -8.24
C ALA A 202 -9.46 9.80 -9.25
N ALA A 203 -9.78 9.64 -10.53
CA ALA A 203 -8.80 9.40 -11.60
C ALA A 203 -8.15 10.71 -12.03
N SER A 204 -7.17 11.20 -11.27
CA SER A 204 -6.60 12.54 -11.36
C SER A 204 -5.08 12.57 -11.52
N GLY A 205 -4.41 11.42 -11.66
CA GLY A 205 -2.97 11.35 -11.84
C GLY A 205 -2.54 11.53 -13.29
N SER A 206 -1.46 12.28 -13.50
CA SER A 206 -0.73 12.35 -14.78
C SER A 206 0.31 11.22 -14.88
N SER A 207 0.85 10.96 -16.05
CA SER A 207 2.01 10.08 -16.19
C SER A 207 3.29 10.79 -15.71
N LEU A 208 4.18 10.06 -15.05
CA LEU A 208 5.38 10.65 -14.45
C LEU A 208 6.38 11.21 -15.47
N ASP A 209 6.37 10.72 -16.70
CA ASP A 209 7.20 11.24 -17.78
C ASP A 209 6.84 12.70 -18.16
N THR A 210 5.64 13.16 -17.83
CA THR A 210 5.26 14.57 -18.02
C THR A 210 6.02 15.54 -17.11
N LEU A 211 6.68 15.02 -16.08
CA LEU A 211 7.41 15.80 -15.09
C LEU A 211 8.92 15.90 -15.36
N LEU A 212 9.43 15.29 -16.43
CA LEU A 212 10.88 15.23 -16.69
C LEU A 212 11.53 16.60 -16.84
N ASP A 213 10.77 17.60 -17.28
CA ASP A 213 11.24 18.99 -17.43
C ASP A 213 10.63 19.95 -16.39
N THR A 214 10.00 19.43 -15.36
CA THR A 214 9.40 20.22 -14.28
C THR A 214 10.48 20.97 -13.51
N LYS A 215 10.21 22.22 -13.10
CA LYS A 215 11.18 23.07 -12.39
C LYS A 215 11.25 22.76 -10.91
N LEU A 216 10.12 22.42 -10.31
CA LEU A 216 10.00 22.13 -8.88
C LEU A 216 9.07 20.94 -8.65
N VAL A 217 9.50 20.00 -7.84
CA VAL A 217 8.67 18.92 -7.30
C VAL A 217 8.67 19.00 -5.79
N ILE A 218 7.48 19.04 -5.22
CA ILE A 218 7.28 18.94 -3.78
C ILE A 218 6.70 17.54 -3.51
N LEU A 219 7.48 16.71 -2.83
CA LEU A 219 7.02 15.39 -2.38
C LEU A 219 6.50 15.51 -0.96
N TRP A 220 5.19 15.41 -0.80
CA TRP A 220 4.53 15.62 0.48
C TRP A 220 4.10 14.28 1.07
N GLY A 221 4.79 13.81 2.09
CA GLY A 221 4.55 12.49 2.68
C GLY A 221 4.63 11.36 1.66
N HIS A 222 5.49 11.52 0.67
CA HIS A 222 5.72 10.56 -0.41
C HIS A 222 7.19 10.12 -0.40
N ASN A 223 7.42 8.82 -0.39
CA ASN A 223 8.74 8.23 -0.17
C ASN A 223 9.09 7.20 -1.26
N PRO A 224 9.22 7.62 -2.53
CA PRO A 224 9.43 6.70 -3.65
C PRO A 224 10.76 5.95 -3.60
N THR A 225 11.80 6.49 -2.96
CA THR A 225 13.09 5.82 -2.87
C THR A 225 13.06 4.56 -2.00
N GLU A 226 12.25 4.56 -0.94
CA GLU A 226 12.09 3.37 -0.08
C GLU A 226 10.95 2.46 -0.53
N THR A 227 9.82 3.02 -0.93
CA THR A 227 8.65 2.24 -1.33
C THR A 227 8.76 1.65 -2.74
N ILE A 228 9.46 2.33 -3.62
CA ILE A 228 9.86 1.88 -4.95
C ILE A 228 8.70 1.39 -5.82
N PHE A 229 7.55 1.96 -5.83
CA PHE A 229 6.42 1.52 -6.66
C PHE A 229 6.81 1.26 -8.13
N GLY A 230 7.51 0.15 -8.37
CA GLY A 230 8.08 -0.15 -9.67
C GLY A 230 9.14 0.88 -10.05
N HIS A 231 8.91 1.61 -11.14
CA HIS A 231 9.88 2.55 -11.69
C HIS A 231 9.61 4.01 -11.37
N SER A 232 8.72 4.33 -10.45
CA SER A 232 8.46 5.73 -10.08
C SER A 232 9.72 6.44 -9.60
N ASN A 233 10.54 5.79 -8.80
CA ASN A 233 11.81 6.34 -8.33
C ASN A 233 12.77 6.67 -9.48
N HIS A 234 12.76 5.89 -10.55
CA HIS A 234 13.57 6.17 -11.75
C HIS A 234 13.23 7.53 -12.36
N PHE A 235 11.94 7.84 -12.49
CA PHE A 235 11.51 9.13 -13.02
C PHE A 235 11.95 10.29 -12.12
N TYR A 236 11.84 10.15 -10.81
CA TYR A 236 12.30 11.19 -9.88
C TYR A 236 13.82 11.40 -9.96
N GLN A 237 14.59 10.33 -10.03
CA GLN A 237 16.04 10.43 -10.22
C GLN A 237 16.38 11.11 -11.57
N LYS A 238 15.64 10.81 -12.62
CA LYS A 238 15.80 11.45 -13.92
C LYS A 238 15.46 12.94 -13.88
N MET A 239 14.38 13.32 -13.19
CA MET A 239 14.05 14.73 -12.96
C MET A 239 15.18 15.46 -12.26
N LYS A 240 15.77 14.87 -11.22
CA LYS A 240 16.91 15.45 -10.51
C LYS A 240 18.12 15.65 -11.42
N GLN A 241 18.44 14.67 -12.25
CA GLN A 241 19.50 14.77 -13.25
C GLN A 241 19.24 15.90 -14.26
N ASN A 242 17.98 16.15 -14.57
CA ASN A 242 17.57 17.24 -15.47
C ASN A 242 17.53 18.62 -14.79
N GLY A 243 17.86 18.72 -13.51
CA GLY A 243 17.92 19.97 -12.78
C GLY A 243 16.65 20.37 -12.04
N THR A 244 15.65 19.49 -11.94
CA THR A 244 14.47 19.73 -11.11
C THR A 244 14.87 19.93 -9.65
N ARG A 245 14.35 20.97 -9.02
CA ARG A 245 14.49 21.19 -7.57
C ARG A 245 13.48 20.35 -6.83
N PHE A 246 13.90 19.70 -5.73
CA PHE A 246 13.05 18.87 -4.88
C PHE A 246 12.93 19.43 -3.48
N ILE A 247 11.70 19.57 -3.01
CA ILE A 247 11.38 19.84 -1.60
C ILE A 247 10.62 18.63 -1.08
N VAL A 248 11.03 18.08 0.05
CA VAL A 248 10.34 16.94 0.69
C VAL A 248 9.76 17.39 2.03
N VAL A 249 8.45 17.27 2.14
CA VAL A 249 7.68 17.57 3.37
C VAL A 249 7.35 16.24 4.04
N ASP A 250 7.99 15.95 5.15
CA ASP A 250 7.88 14.66 5.83
C ASP A 250 8.42 14.78 7.25
N PRO A 251 7.75 14.26 8.29
CA PRO A 251 8.29 14.28 9.65
C PRO A 251 9.57 13.45 9.80
N ARG A 252 9.85 12.57 8.86
CA ARG A 252 11.02 11.67 8.87
C ARG A 252 11.99 12.03 7.74
N TYR A 253 13.28 12.08 8.08
CA TYR A 253 14.35 12.18 7.07
C TYR A 253 14.56 10.80 6.44
N SER A 254 13.82 10.53 5.38
CA SER A 254 13.79 9.27 4.65
C SER A 254 14.92 9.15 3.63
N ASP A 255 15.05 7.97 3.01
CA ASP A 255 15.96 7.81 1.87
C ASP A 255 15.57 8.68 0.68
N THR A 256 14.29 9.01 0.53
CA THR A 256 13.85 9.99 -0.47
C THR A 256 14.40 11.37 -0.17
N VAL A 257 14.41 11.79 1.09
CA VAL A 257 15.04 13.06 1.49
C VAL A 257 16.54 13.03 1.15
N SER A 258 17.25 11.97 1.57
CA SER A 258 18.71 11.90 1.37
C SER A 258 19.11 11.81 -0.10
N SER A 259 18.29 11.21 -0.97
CA SER A 259 18.64 11.00 -2.38
C SER A 259 18.13 12.08 -3.32
N LEU A 260 17.03 12.76 -3.01
CA LEU A 260 16.37 13.69 -3.91
C LEU A 260 16.31 15.12 -3.39
N ALA A 261 16.11 15.32 -2.08
CA ALA A 261 15.74 16.63 -1.55
C ALA A 261 16.87 17.67 -1.63
N ASP A 262 16.55 18.84 -2.14
CA ASP A 262 17.34 20.06 -1.96
C ASP A 262 16.96 20.75 -0.64
N GLN A 263 15.73 20.50 -0.15
CA GLN A 263 15.25 21.00 1.14
C GLN A 263 14.33 19.96 1.79
N TRP A 264 14.53 19.73 3.08
CA TRP A 264 13.63 18.93 3.92
C TRP A 264 12.85 19.84 4.85
N ILE A 265 11.52 19.68 4.85
CA ILE A 265 10.63 20.43 5.72
C ILE A 265 9.87 19.43 6.60
N PRO A 266 10.32 19.18 7.84
CA PRO A 266 9.60 18.34 8.77
C PRO A 266 8.44 19.10 9.42
N LEU A 267 7.35 18.36 9.70
CA LEU A 267 6.18 18.89 10.39
C LEU A 267 5.62 17.84 11.35
N LEU A 268 4.85 18.28 12.33
CA LEU A 268 4.11 17.36 13.18
C LEU A 268 3.04 16.63 12.37
N PRO A 269 2.93 15.31 12.51
CA PRO A 269 1.86 14.54 11.85
C PRO A 269 0.47 15.09 12.16
N THR A 270 -0.47 14.97 11.22
CA THR A 270 -1.85 15.47 11.26
C THR A 270 -2.01 16.98 11.17
N THR A 271 -0.95 17.72 11.01
CA THR A 271 -1.00 19.20 10.92
C THR A 271 -0.81 19.72 9.49
N ASP A 272 -0.80 18.85 8.52
CA ASP A 272 -0.55 19.14 7.10
C ASP A 272 -1.47 20.25 6.57
N ASN A 273 -2.76 20.21 6.90
CA ASN A 273 -3.69 21.26 6.47
C ASN A 273 -3.37 22.64 7.04
N ALA A 274 -2.84 22.72 8.25
CA ALA A 274 -2.43 24.02 8.79
C ALA A 274 -1.29 24.63 7.96
N LEU A 275 -0.31 23.80 7.54
CA LEU A 275 0.74 24.23 6.64
C LEU A 275 0.17 24.63 5.27
N MET A 276 -0.72 23.82 4.71
CA MET A 276 -1.38 24.11 3.43
C MET A 276 -2.22 25.39 3.48
N ASP A 277 -2.98 25.59 4.56
CA ASP A 277 -3.79 26.81 4.78
C ASP A 277 -2.91 28.06 4.80
N ALA A 278 -1.80 28.01 5.54
CA ALA A 278 -0.87 29.14 5.60
C ALA A 278 -0.16 29.37 4.25
N MET A 279 0.14 28.34 3.51
CA MET A 279 0.66 28.49 2.13
C MET A 279 -0.36 29.19 1.24
N MET A 280 -1.62 28.82 1.30
CA MET A 280 -2.70 29.46 0.56
C MET A 280 -2.86 30.94 0.99
N TYR A 281 -2.77 31.21 2.29
CA TYR A 281 -2.79 32.59 2.80
C TYR A 281 -1.69 33.45 2.19
N VAL A 282 -0.45 32.96 2.17
CA VAL A 282 0.68 33.68 1.57
C VAL A 282 0.47 33.88 0.06
N ILE A 283 0.08 32.83 -0.66
CA ILE A 283 -0.16 32.88 -2.10
C ILE A 283 -1.19 33.94 -2.45
N VAL A 284 -2.29 34.00 -1.71
CA VAL A 284 -3.38 34.94 -1.99
C VAL A 284 -3.05 36.37 -1.52
N THR A 285 -2.52 36.53 -0.31
CA THR A 285 -2.23 37.88 0.24
C THR A 285 -1.08 38.56 -0.48
N GLU A 286 -0.12 37.81 -1.01
CA GLU A 286 0.98 38.33 -1.83
C GLU A 286 0.63 38.36 -3.34
N ASN A 287 -0.60 38.07 -3.70
CA ASN A 287 -1.09 38.13 -5.07
C ASN A 287 -0.32 37.19 -6.04
N LEU A 288 0.02 36.00 -5.56
CA LEU A 288 0.75 34.98 -6.31
C LEU A 288 -0.15 33.88 -6.91
N HIS A 289 -1.46 33.95 -6.64
CA HIS A 289 -2.42 33.00 -7.20
C HIS A 289 -2.70 33.28 -8.67
N ASP A 290 -3.06 32.24 -9.42
CA ASP A 290 -3.43 32.33 -10.83
C ASP A 290 -4.89 32.80 -10.96
N ARG A 291 -5.10 34.10 -11.00
CA ARG A 291 -6.45 34.72 -11.02
C ARG A 291 -7.26 34.29 -12.22
N ASP A 292 -6.66 34.24 -13.39
CA ASP A 292 -7.34 33.86 -14.63
C ASP A 292 -7.81 32.40 -14.57
N PHE A 293 -6.95 31.49 -14.11
CA PHE A 293 -7.30 30.09 -13.90
C PHE A 293 -8.45 29.93 -12.90
N ILE A 294 -8.36 30.57 -11.76
CA ILE A 294 -9.38 30.51 -10.71
C ILE A 294 -10.72 31.01 -11.23
N GLN A 295 -10.72 32.12 -11.93
CA GLN A 295 -11.96 32.71 -12.48
C GLN A 295 -12.62 31.82 -13.54
N ARG A 296 -11.83 31.20 -14.40
CA ARG A 296 -12.35 30.38 -15.49
C ARG A 296 -12.84 29.00 -15.06
N TYR A 297 -12.15 28.35 -14.14
CA TYR A 297 -12.30 26.91 -13.92
C TYR A 297 -12.86 26.55 -12.55
N THR A 298 -13.02 27.50 -11.63
CA THR A 298 -13.36 27.17 -10.25
C THR A 298 -14.56 27.91 -9.72
N LEU A 299 -15.08 27.41 -8.61
CA LEU A 299 -16.01 28.13 -7.73
C LEU A 299 -15.60 27.97 -6.26
N GLY A 300 -16.07 28.90 -5.42
CA GLY A 300 -15.84 28.82 -3.98
C GLY A 300 -14.61 29.59 -3.49
N PHE A 301 -13.88 30.25 -4.37
CA PHE A 301 -12.71 31.03 -4.01
C PHE A 301 -13.04 32.29 -3.18
N ASP A 302 -14.03 33.06 -3.62
CA ASP A 302 -14.49 34.28 -2.96
C ASP A 302 -16.02 34.32 -2.84
N GLU A 303 -16.55 35.35 -2.20
CA GLU A 303 -17.99 35.48 -1.96
C GLU A 303 -18.79 35.60 -3.26
N ASP A 304 -18.19 36.12 -4.35
CA ASP A 304 -18.85 36.27 -5.65
C ASP A 304 -18.97 34.94 -6.43
N THR A 305 -18.26 33.93 -6.02
CA THR A 305 -18.21 32.62 -6.72
C THR A 305 -18.79 31.48 -5.91
N MET A 306 -19.52 31.79 -4.85
CA MET A 306 -20.13 30.77 -3.98
C MET A 306 -21.40 30.18 -4.61
N PRO A 307 -21.70 28.89 -4.31
CA PRO A 307 -22.98 28.29 -4.68
C PRO A 307 -24.18 29.01 -4.01
N GLU A 308 -25.33 28.96 -4.68
CA GLU A 308 -26.58 29.48 -4.08
C GLU A 308 -26.92 28.76 -2.76
N GLY A 309 -27.52 29.50 -1.84
CA GLY A 309 -28.01 28.96 -0.58
C GLY A 309 -26.94 28.78 0.48
N VAL A 310 -25.73 29.23 0.22
CA VAL A 310 -24.62 29.20 1.19
C VAL A 310 -24.54 30.57 1.88
N PRO A 311 -24.46 30.64 3.23
CA PRO A 311 -24.32 31.89 3.95
C PRO A 311 -23.05 32.65 3.57
N ALA A 312 -23.02 33.95 3.89
CA ALA A 312 -21.83 34.78 3.74
C ALA A 312 -20.67 34.27 4.62
N ASN A 313 -19.45 34.58 4.20
CA ASN A 313 -18.20 34.22 4.87
C ASN A 313 -17.87 32.74 4.93
N GLU A 314 -18.35 31.96 3.93
CA GLU A 314 -18.03 30.55 3.79
C GLU A 314 -16.99 30.27 2.68
N SER A 315 -16.55 31.31 1.94
CA SER A 315 -15.56 31.16 0.87
C SER A 315 -14.15 30.89 1.40
N LEU A 316 -13.25 30.42 0.50
CA LEU A 316 -11.85 30.25 0.83
C LEU A 316 -11.22 31.55 1.33
N MET A 317 -11.49 32.66 0.66
CA MET A 317 -10.97 33.97 1.07
C MET A 317 -11.44 34.38 2.47
N ALA A 318 -12.71 34.14 2.79
CA ALA A 318 -13.25 34.42 4.12
C ALA A 318 -12.58 33.54 5.19
N TYR A 319 -12.31 32.29 4.89
CA TYR A 319 -11.60 31.39 5.81
C TYR A 319 -10.15 31.86 6.03
N LEU A 320 -9.40 32.12 4.96
CA LEU A 320 -7.97 32.47 5.03
C LEU A 320 -7.76 33.82 5.74
N SER A 321 -8.60 34.81 5.45
CA SER A 321 -8.49 36.16 6.04
C SER A 321 -8.90 36.23 7.52
N GLY A 322 -9.63 35.24 8.01
CA GLY A 322 -10.25 35.28 9.35
C GLY A 322 -11.65 35.86 9.38
N ALA A 323 -12.22 36.26 8.25
CA ALA A 323 -13.60 36.74 8.21
C ALA A 323 -14.62 35.69 8.67
N LYS A 324 -14.31 34.40 8.43
CA LYS A 324 -15.17 33.30 8.84
C LYS A 324 -15.16 33.03 10.35
N ASP A 325 -13.99 32.99 10.98
CA ASP A 325 -13.80 32.47 12.34
C ASP A 325 -13.00 33.42 13.28
N GLY A 326 -12.62 34.58 12.80
CA GLY A 326 -11.80 35.53 13.55
C GLY A 326 -10.30 35.25 13.59
N VAL A 327 -9.84 34.24 12.87
CA VAL A 327 -8.43 33.82 12.87
C VAL A 327 -7.86 33.81 11.45
N ALA A 328 -6.96 34.75 11.15
CA ALA A 328 -6.22 34.75 9.90
C ALA A 328 -5.23 33.59 9.88
N LYS A 329 -5.16 32.88 8.77
CA LYS A 329 -4.35 31.64 8.64
C LYS A 329 -2.91 31.98 8.22
N THR A 330 -2.25 32.80 9.03
CA THR A 330 -0.89 33.29 8.79
C THR A 330 0.14 32.20 8.99
N PRO A 331 1.35 32.35 8.42
CA PRO A 331 2.46 31.47 8.73
C PRO A 331 2.78 31.36 10.22
N GLU A 332 2.63 32.44 10.98
CA GLU A 332 2.81 32.47 12.44
C GLU A 332 1.78 31.60 13.17
N TRP A 333 0.52 31.64 12.72
CA TRP A 333 -0.51 30.73 13.21
C TRP A 333 -0.15 29.26 12.95
N ALA A 334 0.29 28.95 11.72
CA ALA A 334 0.65 27.58 11.35
C ALA A 334 1.92 27.09 12.04
N GLU A 335 2.90 27.96 12.29
CA GLU A 335 4.14 27.59 13.01
C GLU A 335 3.84 26.99 14.39
N LYS A 336 2.90 27.57 15.11
CA LYS A 336 2.50 27.08 16.44
C LYS A 336 1.88 25.68 16.39
N ILE A 337 1.22 25.36 15.29
CA ILE A 337 0.53 24.07 15.09
C ILE A 337 1.49 23.02 14.53
N THR A 338 2.25 23.38 13.51
CA THR A 338 3.05 22.44 12.69
C THR A 338 4.48 22.29 13.16
N HIS A 339 5.01 23.25 13.92
CA HIS A 339 6.42 23.44 14.26
C HIS A 339 7.31 23.72 13.04
N VAL A 340 6.73 24.09 11.90
CA VAL A 340 7.47 24.61 10.76
C VAL A 340 7.65 26.13 10.95
N PRO A 341 8.88 26.64 10.85
CA PRO A 341 9.10 28.09 11.03
C PRO A 341 8.32 28.92 10.01
N ALA A 342 7.74 30.03 10.47
CA ALA A 342 6.92 30.91 9.64
C ALA A 342 7.65 31.38 8.36
N GLN A 343 8.94 31.66 8.47
CA GLN A 343 9.75 32.05 7.31
C GLN A 343 9.89 30.91 6.29
N THR A 344 10.02 29.68 6.74
CA THR A 344 10.05 28.49 5.88
C THR A 344 8.72 28.33 5.16
N ILE A 345 7.60 28.54 5.86
CA ILE A 345 6.26 28.47 5.25
C ILE A 345 6.11 29.51 4.15
N ARG A 346 6.52 30.76 4.41
CA ARG A 346 6.48 31.82 3.40
C ARG A 346 7.31 31.45 2.17
N GLN A 347 8.52 30.97 2.39
CA GLN A 347 9.41 30.61 1.29
C GLN A 347 8.86 29.42 0.47
N LEU A 348 8.32 28.40 1.14
CA LEU A 348 7.69 27.25 0.47
C LEU A 348 6.50 27.71 -0.39
N ALA A 349 5.63 28.55 0.14
CA ALA A 349 4.48 29.09 -0.59
C ALA A 349 4.91 29.89 -1.82
N ARG A 350 5.88 30.78 -1.65
CA ARG A 350 6.43 31.60 -2.73
C ARG A 350 7.09 30.75 -3.81
N ASP A 351 7.93 29.81 -3.42
CA ASP A 351 8.62 28.90 -4.36
C ASP A 351 7.59 28.10 -5.19
N TYR A 352 6.59 27.53 -4.54
CA TYR A 352 5.57 26.75 -5.24
C TYR A 352 4.75 27.62 -6.21
N ALA A 353 4.33 28.81 -5.78
CA ALA A 353 3.49 29.69 -6.60
C ALA A 353 4.23 30.37 -7.74
N THR A 354 5.53 30.62 -7.61
CA THR A 354 6.32 31.37 -8.60
C THR A 354 7.19 30.52 -9.50
N THR A 355 7.48 29.28 -9.11
CA THR A 355 8.24 28.33 -9.96
C THR A 355 7.27 27.59 -10.86
N LYS A 356 7.38 27.80 -12.17
CA LYS A 356 6.46 27.24 -13.17
C LYS A 356 7.21 26.41 -14.21
N PRO A 357 6.77 25.18 -14.52
CA PRO A 357 5.73 24.42 -13.83
C PRO A 357 6.24 23.84 -12.50
N ALA A 358 5.30 23.56 -11.60
CA ALA A 358 5.58 22.92 -10.33
C ALA A 358 4.58 21.79 -10.05
N ALA A 359 5.09 20.70 -9.51
CA ALA A 359 4.29 19.54 -9.15
C ALA A 359 4.36 19.28 -7.64
N LEU A 360 3.24 19.42 -6.95
CA LEU A 360 3.08 18.99 -5.56
C LEU A 360 2.41 17.63 -5.57
N ILE A 361 3.13 16.59 -5.17
CA ILE A 361 2.66 15.20 -5.16
C ILE A 361 2.54 14.74 -3.72
N GLN A 362 1.30 14.59 -3.25
CA GLN A 362 1.02 14.01 -1.95
C GLN A 362 1.05 12.50 -2.05
N GLY A 363 1.85 11.85 -1.21
CA GLY A 363 1.85 10.40 -1.07
C GLY A 363 0.67 9.87 -0.28
N TRP A 364 0.67 8.58 0.02
CA TRP A 364 -0.42 7.93 0.75
C TRP A 364 -0.30 8.02 2.27
N GLY A 365 0.87 8.41 2.78
CA GLY A 365 1.08 8.56 4.22
C GLY A 365 0.12 9.54 4.87
N PRO A 366 0.08 10.80 4.43
CA PRO A 366 -0.75 11.84 5.07
C PRO A 366 -2.25 11.55 5.05
N GLN A 367 -2.74 10.84 4.03
CA GLN A 367 -4.17 10.51 3.96
C GLN A 367 -4.57 9.33 4.86
N ARG A 368 -3.62 8.60 5.45
CA ARG A 368 -3.87 7.52 6.41
C ARG A 368 -4.00 8.02 7.84
N HIS A 369 -4.20 9.30 8.01
CA HIS A 369 -4.51 9.93 9.27
C HIS A 369 -6.02 10.12 9.47
N ASN A 370 -6.41 10.40 10.70
CA ASN A 370 -7.79 10.75 11.03
C ASN A 370 -8.33 11.92 10.20
N CYS A 371 -7.45 12.83 9.79
CA CYS A 371 -7.77 13.98 8.93
C CYS A 371 -7.48 13.74 7.44
N GLY A 372 -7.34 12.50 7.02
CA GLY A 372 -6.82 12.15 5.70
C GLY A 372 -7.59 12.71 4.51
N GLU A 373 -8.92 12.77 4.56
CA GLU A 373 -9.74 13.36 3.50
C GLU A 373 -9.46 14.86 3.33
N ARG A 374 -9.32 15.56 4.44
CA ARG A 374 -9.01 17.00 4.41
C ARG A 374 -7.64 17.25 3.82
N THR A 375 -6.65 16.47 4.22
CA THR A 375 -5.29 16.59 3.71
C THR A 375 -5.21 16.28 2.20
N ALA A 376 -5.93 15.27 1.74
CA ALA A 376 -6.01 14.93 0.32
C ALA A 376 -6.57 16.09 -0.51
N ARG A 377 -7.67 16.71 -0.05
CA ARG A 377 -8.25 17.86 -0.74
C ARG A 377 -7.37 19.11 -0.64
N GLY A 378 -6.62 19.29 0.44
CA GLY A 378 -5.72 20.43 0.60
C GLY A 378 -4.70 20.56 -0.52
N SER A 379 -4.10 19.46 -0.95
CA SER A 379 -3.17 19.47 -2.08
C SER A 379 -3.86 19.84 -3.40
N THR A 380 -5.11 19.44 -3.59
CA THR A 380 -5.87 19.82 -4.79
C THR A 380 -6.15 21.32 -4.85
N LEU A 381 -6.42 21.94 -3.69
CA LEU A 381 -6.64 23.38 -3.63
C LEU A 381 -5.37 24.17 -3.92
N LEU A 382 -4.23 23.74 -3.41
CA LEU A 382 -2.94 24.35 -3.72
C LEU A 382 -2.61 24.29 -5.23
N ALA A 383 -2.83 23.15 -5.85
CA ALA A 383 -2.64 23.01 -7.31
C ALA A 383 -3.58 23.91 -8.09
N THR A 384 -4.83 24.03 -7.65
CA THR A 384 -5.85 24.87 -8.27
C THR A 384 -5.49 26.36 -8.19
N LEU A 385 -5.10 26.85 -7.01
CA LEU A 385 -4.76 28.26 -6.81
C LEU A 385 -3.55 28.70 -7.62
N THR A 386 -2.67 27.77 -7.95
CA THR A 386 -1.42 28.06 -8.70
C THR A 386 -1.51 27.71 -10.18
N GLY A 387 -2.67 27.23 -10.67
CA GLY A 387 -2.85 26.88 -12.07
C GLY A 387 -2.08 25.64 -12.51
N ASN A 388 -1.74 24.74 -11.60
CA ASN A 388 -0.97 23.53 -11.89
C ASN A 388 -1.83 22.32 -12.27
N VAL A 389 -3.11 22.52 -12.55
CA VAL A 389 -4.06 21.50 -12.97
C VAL A 389 -4.22 21.52 -14.48
N GLY A 390 -4.07 20.38 -15.14
CA GLY A 390 -4.27 20.24 -16.57
C GLY A 390 -3.14 20.82 -17.42
N VAL A 391 -1.98 21.03 -16.85
CA VAL A 391 -0.79 21.57 -17.53
C VAL A 391 0.39 20.61 -17.40
N LYS A 392 1.17 20.49 -18.45
CA LYS A 392 2.38 19.65 -18.46
C LYS A 392 3.38 20.16 -17.40
N GLY A 393 3.87 19.27 -16.58
CA GLY A 393 4.81 19.60 -15.50
C GLY A 393 4.16 20.03 -14.20
N GLY A 394 2.82 20.19 -14.16
CA GLY A 394 2.05 20.36 -12.96
C GLY A 394 1.52 19.02 -12.43
N TRP A 395 0.79 19.07 -11.31
CA TRP A 395 0.15 17.90 -10.70
C TRP A 395 -1.14 18.30 -10.01
N ALA A 396 -2.22 17.57 -10.33
CA ALA A 396 -3.57 17.98 -9.90
C ALA A 396 -3.94 17.50 -8.49
N ALA A 397 -3.45 16.34 -8.09
CA ALA A 397 -3.89 15.67 -6.85
C ALA A 397 -2.78 14.83 -6.23
N GLY A 398 -3.13 14.01 -5.24
CA GLY A 398 -2.22 13.06 -4.64
C GLY A 398 -1.75 11.97 -5.61
N TYR A 399 -0.80 11.17 -5.16
CA TYR A 399 -0.29 10.03 -5.92
C TYR A 399 -1.36 8.95 -5.98
N GLY A 400 -2.05 8.84 -7.09
CA GLY A 400 -3.21 7.96 -7.25
C GLY A 400 -3.27 7.19 -8.56
N GLY A 401 -2.16 7.04 -9.26
CA GLY A 401 -2.09 6.37 -10.55
C GLY A 401 -2.55 7.27 -11.70
N CYS A 402 -2.09 6.93 -12.89
CA CYS A 402 -2.42 7.66 -14.11
C CYS A 402 -3.87 7.37 -14.54
N ALA A 403 -4.63 8.40 -14.86
CA ALA A 403 -6.03 8.27 -15.25
C ALA A 403 -6.24 7.51 -16.57
N ASN A 404 -5.22 7.44 -17.43
CA ASN A 404 -5.28 6.74 -18.71
C ASN A 404 -4.62 5.35 -18.69
N ARG A 405 -4.32 4.80 -17.53
CA ARG A 405 -3.62 3.52 -17.46
C ARG A 405 -4.46 2.36 -18.01
N LYS A 406 -3.77 1.35 -18.55
CA LYS A 406 -4.35 0.16 -19.13
C LYS A 406 -4.18 -1.04 -18.24
N PHE A 407 -5.20 -1.89 -18.16
CA PHE A 407 -5.22 -3.07 -17.33
C PHE A 407 -5.51 -4.32 -18.11
N ALA A 408 -5.02 -5.46 -17.63
CA ALA A 408 -5.52 -6.74 -18.05
C ALA A 408 -6.97 -6.94 -17.59
N ALA A 409 -7.70 -7.78 -18.33
CA ALA A 409 -8.99 -8.27 -17.89
C ALA A 409 -8.80 -9.16 -16.65
N GLY A 410 -9.85 -9.28 -15.84
CA GLY A 410 -9.91 -10.27 -14.78
C GLY A 410 -10.86 -11.40 -15.13
N PRO A 411 -11.01 -12.40 -14.26
CA PRO A 411 -12.06 -13.39 -14.41
C PRO A 411 -13.43 -12.73 -14.32
N GLU A 412 -14.37 -13.18 -15.15
CA GLU A 412 -15.73 -12.66 -15.13
C GLU A 412 -16.37 -12.93 -13.76
N MET A 413 -17.10 -11.94 -13.28
CA MET A 413 -17.72 -12.00 -11.96
C MET A 413 -19.24 -12.04 -12.10
N PRO A 414 -19.90 -13.12 -11.66
CA PRO A 414 -21.35 -13.15 -11.57
C PRO A 414 -21.87 -12.05 -10.65
N ASP A 415 -23.12 -11.61 -10.87
CA ASP A 415 -23.73 -10.63 -9.98
C ASP A 415 -23.82 -11.13 -8.54
N ASN A 416 -23.57 -10.23 -7.60
CA ASN A 416 -23.74 -10.50 -6.18
C ASN A 416 -25.19 -10.18 -5.76
N PRO A 417 -25.99 -11.17 -5.38
CA PRO A 417 -27.36 -10.92 -4.93
C PRO A 417 -27.46 -10.14 -3.62
N VAL A 418 -26.42 -10.17 -2.78
CA VAL A 418 -26.35 -9.37 -1.56
C VAL A 418 -25.97 -7.94 -1.92
N LYS A 419 -26.84 -6.98 -1.61
CA LYS A 419 -26.63 -5.58 -1.99
C LYS A 419 -25.87 -4.75 -0.94
N ALA A 420 -26.00 -5.11 0.33
CA ALA A 420 -25.31 -4.42 1.42
C ALA A 420 -23.80 -4.45 1.24
N LYS A 421 -23.16 -3.33 1.55
CA LYS A 421 -21.70 -3.18 1.53
C LYS A 421 -21.23 -2.49 2.80
N ILE A 422 -20.12 -2.96 3.36
CA ILE A 422 -19.47 -2.34 4.51
C ILE A 422 -18.13 -1.72 4.10
N SER A 423 -17.66 -0.74 4.87
CA SER A 423 -16.27 -0.31 4.73
C SER A 423 -15.33 -1.47 5.07
N VAL A 424 -14.22 -1.56 4.34
CA VAL A 424 -13.16 -2.53 4.64
C VAL A 424 -12.69 -2.45 6.10
N MET A 425 -12.93 -1.33 6.78
CA MET A 425 -12.57 -1.10 8.18
C MET A 425 -13.62 -1.62 9.18
N ASN A 426 -14.78 -2.08 8.73
CA ASN A 426 -15.92 -2.39 9.60
C ASN A 426 -16.14 -3.88 9.86
N TRP A 427 -15.29 -4.75 9.35
CA TRP A 427 -15.54 -6.20 9.46
C TRP A 427 -15.55 -6.70 10.92
N VAL A 428 -14.70 -6.13 11.78
CA VAL A 428 -14.67 -6.52 13.22
C VAL A 428 -16.02 -6.21 13.87
N GLN A 429 -16.53 -5.01 13.63
CA GLN A 429 -17.82 -4.57 14.16
C GLN A 429 -18.98 -5.38 13.57
N ALA A 430 -18.94 -5.67 12.27
CA ALA A 430 -19.94 -6.50 11.59
C ALA A 430 -19.93 -7.96 12.09
N ALA A 431 -18.80 -8.45 12.56
CA ALA A 431 -18.68 -9.76 13.17
C ALA A 431 -19.11 -9.76 14.64
N ASP A 432 -18.82 -8.69 15.38
CA ASP A 432 -19.14 -8.57 16.81
C ASP A 432 -20.64 -8.30 17.03
N ASP A 433 -21.13 -7.25 16.40
CA ASP A 433 -22.55 -6.85 16.47
C ASP A 433 -22.94 -6.07 15.21
N ALA A 434 -23.52 -6.76 14.24
CA ALA A 434 -23.91 -6.18 12.96
C ALA A 434 -24.96 -5.06 13.11
N SER A 435 -25.74 -5.03 14.20
CA SER A 435 -26.71 -3.97 14.45
C SER A 435 -26.08 -2.59 14.67
N GLN A 436 -24.79 -2.55 15.01
CA GLN A 436 -24.01 -1.34 15.18
C GLN A 436 -23.47 -0.77 13.86
N VAL A 437 -23.55 -1.54 12.78
CA VAL A 437 -23.05 -1.11 11.46
C VAL A 437 -24.20 -0.44 10.71
N THR A 438 -24.27 0.88 10.85
CA THR A 438 -25.28 1.76 10.23
C THR A 438 -24.65 2.60 9.12
N ALA A 439 -25.45 3.39 8.44
CA ALA A 439 -24.97 4.32 7.40
C ALA A 439 -23.89 5.27 7.95
N ASP A 440 -24.02 5.72 9.20
CA ASP A 440 -23.08 6.63 9.85
C ASP A 440 -21.67 6.02 10.04
N VAL A 441 -21.58 4.69 10.14
CA VAL A 441 -20.30 3.99 10.27
C VAL A 441 -19.88 3.27 8.99
N GLY A 442 -20.61 3.47 7.88
CA GLY A 442 -20.14 3.02 6.58
C GLY A 442 -21.00 2.00 5.87
N LEU A 443 -22.16 1.62 6.39
CA LEU A 443 -23.08 0.73 5.68
C LEU A 443 -23.64 1.44 4.44
N LYS A 444 -23.55 0.79 3.28
CA LYS A 444 -24.08 1.25 2.00
C LYS A 444 -25.09 0.26 1.43
N ASP A 445 -26.03 0.79 0.64
CA ASP A 445 -27.00 0.03 -0.15
C ASP A 445 -27.91 -0.89 0.67
N ALA A 446 -28.05 -0.61 1.96
CA ALA A 446 -28.97 -1.27 2.88
C ALA A 446 -29.18 -0.38 4.11
N GLU A 447 -30.32 -0.54 4.78
CA GLU A 447 -30.60 0.18 6.04
C GLU A 447 -29.97 -0.52 7.26
N LYS A 448 -29.83 -1.84 7.17
CA LYS A 448 -29.23 -2.67 8.21
C LYS A 448 -28.60 -3.92 7.61
N LEU A 449 -27.70 -4.55 8.34
CA LEU A 449 -27.17 -5.86 7.99
C LEU A 449 -28.15 -6.94 8.44
N ASP A 450 -28.36 -7.97 7.60
CA ASP A 450 -29.28 -9.07 7.89
C ASP A 450 -28.72 -10.05 8.94
N SER A 451 -27.39 -10.08 9.07
CA SER A 451 -26.68 -10.99 9.97
C SER A 451 -25.32 -10.43 10.35
N ASN A 452 -24.77 -10.90 11.47
CA ASN A 452 -23.34 -10.78 11.72
C ASN A 452 -22.55 -11.60 10.68
N ILE A 453 -21.28 -11.26 10.50
CA ILE A 453 -20.34 -12.13 9.78
C ILE A 453 -20.20 -13.43 10.57
N ARG A 454 -20.44 -14.57 9.92
CA ARG A 454 -20.39 -15.91 10.52
C ARG A 454 -19.33 -16.80 9.90
N ILE A 455 -19.04 -16.57 8.60
CA ILE A 455 -17.95 -17.25 7.90
C ILE A 455 -17.08 -16.22 7.22
N LEU A 456 -15.77 -16.38 7.37
CA LEU A 456 -14.78 -15.45 6.87
C LEU A 456 -13.69 -16.18 6.09
N PHE A 457 -13.40 -15.69 4.88
CA PHE A 457 -12.30 -16.13 4.05
C PHE A 457 -11.20 -15.07 4.06
N SER A 458 -9.97 -15.48 4.41
CA SER A 458 -8.77 -14.65 4.33
C SER A 458 -7.75 -15.34 3.44
N LEU A 459 -7.74 -14.95 2.17
CA LEU A 459 -6.86 -15.56 1.18
C LEU A 459 -5.73 -14.58 0.81
N ALA A 460 -4.52 -15.01 1.02
CA ALA A 460 -3.29 -14.25 0.71
C ALA A 460 -3.20 -12.90 1.43
N GLY A 461 -3.58 -12.85 2.70
CA GLY A 461 -3.53 -11.63 3.50
C GLY A 461 -3.22 -11.85 4.96
N ASN A 462 -2.43 -10.96 5.54
CA ASN A 462 -2.12 -10.94 6.98
C ASN A 462 -2.77 -9.73 7.65
N TYR A 463 -4.03 -9.48 7.35
CA TYR A 463 -4.74 -8.32 7.86
C TYR A 463 -5.41 -8.56 9.20
N LEU A 464 -6.11 -9.68 9.36
CA LEU A 464 -7.01 -9.96 10.48
C LEU A 464 -6.39 -9.71 11.85
N ALA A 465 -5.17 -10.19 12.07
CA ALA A 465 -4.47 -10.12 13.35
C ALA A 465 -3.04 -9.55 13.21
N ASN A 466 -2.83 -8.65 12.26
CA ASN A 466 -1.56 -7.96 12.10
C ASN A 466 -1.73 -6.54 11.56
N GLN A 467 -2.32 -6.39 10.39
CA GLN A 467 -2.48 -5.09 9.73
C GLN A 467 -3.77 -4.36 10.15
N ASN A 468 -4.66 -5.01 10.86
CA ASN A 468 -5.89 -4.41 11.37
C ASN A 468 -5.60 -3.49 12.58
N PRO A 469 -6.20 -2.28 12.64
CA PRO A 469 -6.01 -1.40 13.79
C PRO A 469 -6.67 -1.97 15.05
N ASP A 470 -6.23 -1.49 16.20
CA ASP A 470 -6.66 -1.95 17.53
C ASP A 470 -6.70 -3.48 17.60
N LEU A 471 -5.51 -4.04 17.54
CA LEU A 471 -5.33 -5.48 17.33
C LEU A 471 -5.96 -6.32 18.45
N HIS A 472 -5.93 -5.82 19.68
CA HIS A 472 -6.53 -6.54 20.82
C HIS A 472 -8.07 -6.61 20.71
N GLN A 473 -8.72 -5.58 20.17
CA GLN A 473 -10.15 -5.63 19.89
C GLN A 473 -10.46 -6.65 18.79
N ALA A 474 -9.70 -6.63 17.70
CA ALA A 474 -9.89 -7.56 16.59
C ALA A 474 -9.69 -9.00 17.02
N THR A 475 -8.64 -9.30 17.77
CA THR A 475 -8.35 -10.67 18.22
C THR A 475 -9.35 -11.18 19.22
N ARG A 476 -9.90 -10.33 20.09
CA ARG A 476 -10.98 -10.72 21.00
C ARG A 476 -12.21 -11.21 20.24
N VAL A 477 -12.57 -10.52 19.13
CA VAL A 477 -13.69 -10.96 18.28
C VAL A 477 -13.35 -12.24 17.52
N LEU A 478 -12.13 -12.34 16.98
CA LEU A 478 -11.65 -13.54 16.29
C LEU A 478 -11.62 -14.77 17.18
N GLU A 479 -11.26 -14.62 18.46
CA GLU A 479 -11.22 -15.72 19.43
C GLU A 479 -12.60 -16.24 19.82
N ASP A 480 -13.63 -15.44 19.66
CA ASP A 480 -15.00 -15.79 20.04
C ASP A 480 -15.69 -16.55 18.90
N GLU A 481 -15.74 -17.88 19.04
CA GLU A 481 -16.35 -18.79 18.05
C GLU A 481 -17.88 -18.62 17.94
N SER A 482 -18.52 -17.95 18.90
CA SER A 482 -19.94 -17.59 18.81
C SER A 482 -20.20 -16.41 17.87
N LYS A 483 -19.16 -15.65 17.52
CA LYS A 483 -19.23 -14.54 16.56
C LYS A 483 -18.96 -15.04 15.15
N ILE A 484 -17.72 -15.30 14.78
CA ILE A 484 -17.37 -15.91 13.50
C ILE A 484 -17.24 -17.41 13.71
N GLU A 485 -18.16 -18.18 13.14
CA GLU A 485 -18.25 -19.63 13.41
C GLU A 485 -17.22 -20.43 12.63
N PHE A 486 -16.72 -19.89 11.49
CA PHE A 486 -15.74 -20.58 10.66
C PHE A 486 -14.84 -19.59 9.89
N ILE A 487 -13.53 -19.77 10.04
CA ILE A 487 -12.51 -18.95 9.36
C ILE A 487 -11.64 -19.87 8.51
N VAL A 488 -11.57 -19.56 7.20
CA VAL A 488 -10.67 -20.21 6.24
C VAL A 488 -9.56 -19.23 5.90
N ALA A 489 -8.33 -19.65 6.09
CA ALA A 489 -7.16 -18.89 5.63
C ALA A 489 -6.33 -19.72 4.65
N SER A 490 -5.84 -19.06 3.61
CA SER A 490 -4.86 -19.58 2.67
C SER A 490 -3.64 -18.67 2.72
N ASP A 491 -2.48 -19.23 2.96
CA ASP A 491 -1.24 -18.47 3.03
C ASP A 491 -0.02 -19.34 2.75
N LEU A 492 1.12 -18.70 2.57
CA LEU A 492 2.41 -19.37 2.42
C LEU A 492 3.02 -19.71 3.78
N PHE A 493 2.71 -18.93 4.81
CA PHE A 493 3.29 -19.03 6.14
C PHE A 493 2.22 -19.03 7.23
N MET A 494 2.59 -19.49 8.42
CA MET A 494 1.82 -19.31 9.63
C MET A 494 1.96 -17.85 10.12
N THR A 495 1.25 -16.93 9.46
CA THR A 495 1.21 -15.53 9.86
C THR A 495 0.41 -15.35 11.16
N PRO A 496 0.52 -14.20 11.84
CA PRO A 496 -0.36 -13.91 12.97
C PRO A 496 -1.85 -14.06 12.64
N SER A 497 -2.28 -13.65 11.45
CA SER A 497 -3.67 -13.82 11.00
C SER A 497 -4.02 -15.30 10.74
N ALA A 498 -3.12 -16.06 10.13
CA ALA A 498 -3.34 -17.49 9.85
C ALA A 498 -3.57 -18.31 11.12
N ARG A 499 -3.00 -17.89 12.25
CA ARG A 499 -3.19 -18.56 13.54
C ARG A 499 -4.64 -18.57 14.01
N TYR A 500 -5.46 -17.65 13.51
CA TYR A 500 -6.89 -17.56 13.87
C TYR A 500 -7.80 -18.35 12.94
N ALA A 501 -7.25 -19.07 11.97
CA ALA A 501 -8.04 -19.92 11.08
C ALA A 501 -8.55 -21.18 11.81
N ASP A 502 -9.73 -21.64 11.38
CA ASP A 502 -10.23 -22.98 11.72
C ASP A 502 -9.72 -24.01 10.71
N LEU A 503 -9.55 -23.57 9.47
CA LEU A 503 -8.94 -24.31 8.39
C LEU A 503 -7.86 -23.46 7.74
N LEU A 504 -6.62 -23.96 7.72
CA LEU A 504 -5.47 -23.29 7.12
C LEU A 504 -4.94 -24.15 5.98
N VAL A 505 -4.90 -23.58 4.78
CA VAL A 505 -4.44 -24.27 3.57
C VAL A 505 -3.16 -23.65 3.01
N PRO A 506 -2.24 -24.50 2.47
CA PRO A 506 -0.94 -24.06 1.99
C PRO A 506 -1.04 -23.56 0.56
N GLU A 507 -0.65 -22.31 0.33
CA GLU A 507 -0.65 -21.67 -0.98
C GLU A 507 0.71 -21.83 -1.68
N PRO A 508 0.72 -22.04 -3.02
CA PRO A 508 1.92 -21.94 -3.82
C PRO A 508 2.42 -20.50 -3.94
N SER A 509 3.74 -20.34 -4.15
CA SER A 509 4.31 -19.07 -4.57
C SER A 509 3.95 -18.74 -6.02
N SER A 510 4.23 -17.52 -6.46
CA SER A 510 3.98 -17.10 -7.85
C SER A 510 4.78 -17.93 -8.88
N MET A 511 5.90 -18.53 -8.49
CA MET A 511 6.69 -19.40 -9.38
C MET A 511 6.09 -20.79 -9.54
N GLU A 512 5.14 -21.14 -8.69
CA GLU A 512 4.51 -22.47 -8.65
C GLU A 512 3.10 -22.47 -9.25
N ARG A 513 2.69 -21.37 -9.90
CA ARG A 513 1.36 -21.23 -10.52
C ARG A 513 1.37 -20.26 -11.72
N TRP A 514 0.25 -20.24 -12.45
CA TRP A 514 0.04 -19.35 -13.58
C TRP A 514 -0.63 -18.05 -13.17
N ASN A 515 -0.16 -16.93 -13.73
CA ASN A 515 -0.77 -15.62 -13.57
C ASN A 515 -0.31 -14.64 -14.66
N ILE A 516 -0.90 -13.46 -14.68
CA ILE A 516 -0.43 -12.30 -15.43
C ILE A 516 -0.18 -11.20 -14.40
N GLY A 517 1.06 -10.73 -14.34
CA GLY A 517 1.43 -9.59 -13.49
C GLY A 517 1.14 -8.28 -14.19
N GLU A 518 0.43 -7.38 -13.50
CA GLU A 518 0.18 -6.01 -13.94
C GLU A 518 0.56 -5.02 -12.85
N THR A 519 1.06 -3.86 -13.28
CA THR A 519 1.44 -2.79 -12.35
C THR A 519 0.23 -2.00 -11.85
N TRP A 520 0.39 -1.28 -10.74
CA TRP A 520 -0.69 -0.46 -10.18
C TRP A 520 -0.79 0.94 -10.81
N GLY A 521 -0.21 1.15 -11.99
CA GLY A 521 -0.42 2.35 -12.77
C GLY A 521 0.76 3.32 -12.87
N THR A 522 1.95 2.87 -12.49
CA THR A 522 3.18 3.62 -12.71
C THR A 522 3.99 3.08 -13.89
N ALA A 523 3.60 1.94 -14.42
CA ALA A 523 4.20 1.32 -15.58
C ALA A 523 3.12 0.81 -16.53
N SER A 524 3.46 0.79 -17.80
CA SER A 524 2.58 0.34 -18.87
C SER A 524 3.08 -0.96 -19.46
N TYR A 525 3.01 -2.05 -18.66
CA TYR A 525 3.38 -3.39 -19.14
C TYR A 525 2.62 -4.49 -18.41
N LEU A 526 2.57 -5.65 -19.05
CA LEU A 526 2.14 -6.91 -18.48
C LEU A 526 3.27 -7.93 -18.59
N ILE A 527 3.42 -8.78 -17.57
CA ILE A 527 4.39 -9.89 -17.59
C ILE A 527 3.65 -11.18 -17.33
N LEU A 528 3.91 -12.20 -18.18
CA LEU A 528 3.42 -13.56 -17.95
C LEU A 528 4.17 -14.18 -16.77
N SER A 529 3.43 -14.58 -15.75
CA SER A 529 3.94 -15.38 -14.62
C SER A 529 3.57 -16.84 -14.84
N GLU A 530 4.43 -17.55 -15.55
CA GLU A 530 4.25 -18.97 -15.82
C GLU A 530 4.60 -19.82 -14.60
N LYS A 531 3.94 -20.95 -14.44
CA LYS A 531 4.34 -21.96 -13.49
C LYS A 531 5.69 -22.53 -13.91
N LEU A 532 6.74 -22.22 -13.16
CA LEU A 532 8.13 -22.59 -13.49
C LEU A 532 8.56 -23.86 -12.80
N ILE A 533 8.02 -24.14 -11.63
CA ILE A 533 8.35 -25.29 -10.79
C ILE A 533 7.06 -25.91 -10.26
N GLU A 534 7.10 -27.21 -9.97
CA GLU A 534 5.98 -27.87 -9.31
C GLU A 534 5.96 -27.52 -7.83
N PRO A 535 4.76 -27.29 -7.24
CA PRO A 535 4.64 -27.13 -5.80
C PRO A 535 5.14 -28.36 -5.05
N GLU A 536 5.99 -28.13 -4.06
CA GLU A 536 6.40 -29.21 -3.16
C GLU A 536 5.28 -29.51 -2.14
N PHE A 537 5.34 -30.71 -1.55
CA PHE A 537 4.35 -31.18 -0.59
C PHE A 537 2.93 -31.17 -1.18
N GLU A 538 1.93 -30.80 -0.39
CA GLU A 538 0.51 -30.79 -0.81
C GLU A 538 0.00 -29.36 -1.08
N ARG A 539 0.86 -28.44 -1.43
CA ARG A 539 0.46 -27.09 -1.80
C ARG A 539 -0.39 -27.10 -3.05
N ARG A 540 -1.52 -26.38 -3.03
CA ARG A 540 -2.40 -26.20 -4.19
C ARG A 540 -2.78 -24.75 -4.34
N SER A 541 -2.97 -24.30 -5.59
CA SER A 541 -3.54 -22.98 -5.85
C SER A 541 -4.93 -22.87 -5.25
N ASP A 542 -5.29 -21.67 -4.83
CA ASP A 542 -6.63 -21.41 -4.29
C ASP A 542 -7.70 -21.78 -5.31
N TYR A 543 -7.46 -21.54 -6.59
CA TYR A 543 -8.39 -21.94 -7.64
C TYR A 543 -8.67 -23.45 -7.64
N ASP A 544 -7.65 -24.26 -7.51
CA ASP A 544 -7.80 -25.73 -7.58
C ASP A 544 -8.64 -26.26 -6.44
N TRP A 545 -8.41 -25.84 -5.20
CA TRP A 545 -9.23 -26.29 -4.08
C TRP A 545 -10.62 -25.65 -4.06
N LEU A 546 -10.76 -24.41 -4.55
CA LEU A 546 -12.08 -23.78 -4.71
C LEU A 546 -12.91 -24.52 -5.77
N ARG A 547 -12.30 -25.01 -6.83
CA ARG A 547 -12.97 -25.85 -7.83
C ARG A 547 -13.53 -27.13 -7.23
N GLU A 548 -12.78 -27.78 -6.34
CA GLU A 548 -13.27 -28.94 -5.59
C GLU A 548 -14.45 -28.58 -4.67
N VAL A 549 -14.37 -27.46 -4.00
CA VAL A 549 -15.49 -26.94 -3.19
C VAL A 549 -16.72 -26.68 -4.05
N ALA A 550 -16.53 -26.07 -5.22
CA ALA A 550 -17.60 -25.82 -6.18
C ALA A 550 -18.30 -27.12 -6.64
N ALA A 551 -17.53 -28.17 -6.86
CA ALA A 551 -18.08 -29.50 -7.19
C ALA A 551 -18.95 -30.06 -6.06
N LYS A 552 -18.50 -29.93 -4.82
CA LYS A 552 -19.25 -30.36 -3.63
C LYS A 552 -20.49 -29.50 -3.35
N LEU A 553 -20.52 -28.28 -3.85
CA LEU A 553 -21.69 -27.42 -3.80
C LEU A 553 -22.61 -27.53 -5.04
N GLY A 554 -22.25 -28.35 -6.03
CA GLY A 554 -23.03 -28.56 -7.24
C GLY A 554 -22.95 -27.44 -8.27
N VAL A 555 -21.95 -26.56 -8.23
CA VAL A 555 -21.79 -25.40 -9.12
C VAL A 555 -20.46 -25.40 -9.91
N GLU A 556 -19.75 -26.50 -9.93
CA GLU A 556 -18.42 -26.58 -10.59
C GLU A 556 -18.46 -26.17 -12.07
N PRO A 557 -19.39 -26.65 -12.91
CA PRO A 557 -19.40 -26.27 -14.32
C PRO A 557 -19.55 -24.76 -14.52
N ALA A 558 -20.39 -24.10 -13.75
CA ALA A 558 -20.56 -22.64 -13.83
C ALA A 558 -19.34 -21.91 -13.24
N PHE A 559 -18.69 -22.49 -12.23
CA PHE A 559 -17.53 -21.89 -11.59
C PHE A 559 -16.27 -21.93 -12.47
N SER A 560 -15.92 -23.10 -12.98
CA SER A 560 -14.70 -23.32 -13.76
C SER A 560 -14.87 -23.07 -15.25
N GLU A 561 -16.08 -23.28 -15.80
CA GLU A 561 -16.35 -23.33 -17.24
C GLU A 561 -15.40 -24.32 -17.97
N GLY A 562 -15.01 -25.39 -17.27
CA GLY A 562 -14.13 -26.42 -17.78
C GLY A 562 -12.65 -26.02 -17.85
N ARG A 563 -12.25 -24.86 -17.29
CA ARG A 563 -10.88 -24.35 -17.36
C ARG A 563 -10.08 -24.76 -16.14
N ASP A 564 -8.85 -25.20 -16.35
CA ASP A 564 -7.83 -25.24 -15.31
C ASP A 564 -7.17 -23.86 -15.17
N GLU A 565 -6.21 -23.72 -14.27
CA GLU A 565 -5.53 -22.44 -14.00
C GLU A 565 -4.91 -21.85 -15.27
N LYS A 566 -4.16 -22.64 -16.03
CA LYS A 566 -3.55 -22.19 -17.28
C LYS A 566 -4.59 -21.73 -18.30
N ALA A 567 -5.67 -22.49 -18.46
CA ALA A 567 -6.74 -22.15 -19.38
C ALA A 567 -7.45 -20.85 -18.99
N TRP A 568 -7.58 -20.57 -17.69
CA TRP A 568 -8.06 -19.27 -17.21
C TRP A 568 -7.12 -18.14 -17.60
N ILE A 569 -5.81 -18.32 -17.50
CA ILE A 569 -4.85 -17.30 -17.90
C ILE A 569 -4.90 -17.06 -19.41
N GLU A 570 -5.04 -18.10 -20.22
CA GLU A 570 -5.24 -17.96 -21.67
C GLU A 570 -6.54 -17.18 -21.98
N HIS A 571 -7.62 -17.51 -21.30
CA HIS A 571 -8.90 -16.82 -21.42
C HIS A 571 -8.82 -15.34 -21.03
N ILE A 572 -8.22 -15.05 -19.88
CA ILE A 572 -7.99 -13.67 -19.40
C ILE A 572 -7.16 -12.89 -20.41
N TRP A 573 -6.12 -13.50 -20.98
CA TRP A 573 -5.31 -12.85 -21.99
C TRP A 573 -6.13 -12.52 -23.25
N GLU A 574 -6.95 -13.46 -23.71
CA GLU A 574 -7.82 -13.23 -24.89
C GLU A 574 -8.85 -12.12 -24.60
N GLN A 575 -9.45 -12.10 -23.42
CA GLN A 575 -10.35 -11.01 -23.02
C GLN A 575 -9.62 -9.65 -22.96
N THR A 576 -8.37 -9.65 -22.51
CA THR A 576 -7.52 -8.47 -22.53
C THR A 576 -7.29 -7.98 -23.95
N ARG A 577 -6.98 -8.87 -24.88
CA ARG A 577 -6.84 -8.53 -26.32
C ARG A 577 -8.10 -7.89 -26.89
N LEU A 578 -9.26 -8.49 -26.62
CA LEU A 578 -10.55 -7.98 -27.09
C LEU A 578 -10.92 -6.63 -26.49
N SER A 579 -10.51 -6.35 -25.26
CA SER A 579 -10.77 -5.08 -24.57
C SER A 579 -9.94 -3.91 -25.09
N MET A 580 -8.82 -4.19 -25.76
CA MET A 580 -7.87 -3.19 -26.23
C MET A 580 -7.41 -3.50 -27.68
N PRO A 581 -8.33 -3.46 -28.66
CA PRO A 581 -7.99 -3.85 -30.03
C PRO A 581 -6.88 -3.00 -30.65
N ASP A 582 -6.78 -1.72 -30.28
CA ASP A 582 -5.78 -0.79 -30.81
C ASP A 582 -4.36 -1.07 -30.32
N GLU A 583 -4.20 -1.85 -29.24
CA GLU A 583 -2.90 -2.25 -28.74
C GLU A 583 -2.24 -3.36 -29.56
N ASN A 584 -3.00 -4.07 -30.38
CA ASN A 584 -2.51 -5.21 -31.15
C ASN A 584 -1.75 -6.23 -30.29
N LEU A 585 -2.35 -6.64 -29.19
CA LEU A 585 -1.76 -7.62 -28.29
C LEU A 585 -1.55 -8.94 -29.03
N PRO A 586 -0.39 -9.60 -28.87
CA PRO A 586 -0.14 -10.89 -29.51
C PRO A 586 -1.04 -11.98 -28.94
N ASP A 587 -1.14 -13.11 -29.64
CA ASP A 587 -1.81 -14.28 -29.09
C ASP A 587 -1.04 -14.84 -27.90
N PHE A 588 -1.68 -15.75 -27.16
CA PHE A 588 -1.08 -16.32 -25.94
C PHE A 588 0.19 -17.12 -26.25
N ALA A 589 0.22 -17.85 -27.35
CA ALA A 589 1.40 -18.61 -27.76
C ALA A 589 2.61 -17.71 -28.01
N THR A 590 2.40 -16.54 -28.60
CA THR A 590 3.44 -15.52 -28.75
C THR A 590 3.85 -14.93 -27.42
N LEU A 591 2.90 -14.62 -26.52
CA LEU A 591 3.19 -14.13 -25.18
C LEU A 591 4.05 -15.12 -24.39
N GLN A 592 3.82 -16.43 -24.53
CA GLN A 592 4.66 -17.45 -23.89
C GLN A 592 6.12 -17.38 -24.34
N LYS A 593 6.39 -16.89 -25.55
CA LYS A 593 7.74 -16.68 -26.08
C LYS A 593 8.32 -15.34 -25.66
N THR A 594 7.55 -14.26 -25.79
CA THR A 594 7.97 -12.89 -25.49
C THR A 594 7.96 -12.56 -24.01
N ARG A 595 7.16 -13.24 -23.23
CA ARG A 595 7.01 -13.14 -21.77
C ARG A 595 6.38 -11.85 -21.25
N GLN A 596 6.34 -10.80 -22.04
CA GLN A 596 5.88 -9.49 -21.64
C GLN A 596 5.21 -8.78 -22.81
N HIS A 597 4.36 -7.83 -22.47
CA HIS A 597 3.85 -6.84 -23.42
C HIS A 597 4.03 -5.44 -22.84
N LEU A 598 4.69 -4.58 -23.61
CA LEU A 598 4.81 -3.16 -23.28
C LEU A 598 3.68 -2.42 -24.00
N PHE A 599 2.82 -1.74 -23.24
CA PHE A 599 1.75 -0.95 -23.83
C PHE A 599 2.31 0.26 -24.58
N LYS A 600 1.66 0.62 -25.67
CA LYS A 600 1.88 1.91 -26.32
C LYS A 600 1.47 2.99 -25.34
N SER A 601 2.41 3.82 -24.91
CA SER A 601 2.16 4.92 -24.00
C SER A 601 2.59 6.25 -24.63
N ALA A 602 1.79 7.26 -24.40
CA ALA A 602 2.16 8.65 -24.66
C ALA A 602 2.09 9.41 -23.34
N PRO A 603 2.88 10.47 -23.15
CA PRO A 603 2.74 11.33 -21.99
C PRO A 603 1.29 11.79 -21.83
N PHE A 604 0.76 11.64 -20.63
CA PHE A 604 -0.63 11.97 -20.31
C PHE A 604 -0.69 12.99 -19.17
N VAL A 605 -1.37 14.10 -19.45
CA VAL A 605 -1.64 15.16 -18.47
C VAL A 605 -3.09 15.08 -18.04
N ALA A 606 -3.34 14.80 -16.77
CA ALA A 606 -4.70 14.75 -16.24
C ALA A 606 -5.38 16.12 -16.36
N PHE A 607 -6.65 16.11 -16.78
CA PHE A 607 -7.49 17.31 -16.97
C PHE A 607 -7.02 18.28 -18.09
N GLU A 608 -6.09 17.88 -18.94
CA GLU A 608 -5.67 18.74 -20.05
C GLU A 608 -6.84 19.16 -20.94
N ASP A 609 -7.72 18.23 -21.31
CA ASP A 609 -8.90 18.52 -22.12
C ASP A 609 -9.89 19.43 -21.42
N ASN A 610 -10.08 19.27 -20.11
CA ASN A 610 -10.96 20.12 -19.29
C ASN A 610 -10.48 21.57 -19.24
N ILE A 611 -9.17 21.77 -19.22
CA ILE A 611 -8.59 23.10 -19.21
C ILE A 611 -8.61 23.74 -20.60
N ARG A 612 -8.30 22.95 -21.65
CA ARG A 612 -8.25 23.43 -23.03
C ARG A 612 -9.63 23.76 -23.59
N ASP A 613 -10.64 22.95 -23.27
CA ASP A 613 -12.00 23.09 -23.78
C ASP A 613 -13.04 22.74 -22.69
N PRO A 614 -13.21 23.63 -21.70
CA PRO A 614 -14.09 23.36 -20.57
C PRO A 614 -15.58 23.24 -20.96
N GLN A 615 -15.99 23.80 -22.07
CA GLN A 615 -17.38 23.71 -22.52
C GLN A 615 -17.76 22.30 -22.98
N ASN A 616 -16.89 21.66 -23.77
CA ASN A 616 -17.10 20.29 -24.24
C ASN A 616 -16.58 19.23 -23.28
N HIS A 617 -15.66 19.62 -22.39
CA HIS A 617 -15.05 18.74 -21.39
C HIS A 617 -15.17 19.37 -20.00
N PRO A 618 -16.38 19.54 -19.46
CA PRO A 618 -16.55 20.04 -18.11
C PRO A 618 -15.97 19.05 -17.09
N PHE A 619 -15.56 19.57 -15.94
CA PHE A 619 -15.23 18.67 -14.82
C PHE A 619 -16.49 17.89 -14.43
N PRO A 620 -16.37 16.61 -14.07
CA PRO A 620 -17.53 15.77 -13.72
C PRO A 620 -18.08 16.05 -12.31
N THR A 621 -18.00 17.30 -11.89
CA THR A 621 -18.61 17.82 -10.67
C THR A 621 -20.03 18.32 -10.95
N PRO A 622 -20.90 18.50 -9.94
CA PRO A 622 -22.22 19.07 -10.14
C PRO A 622 -22.25 20.43 -10.85
N SER A 623 -21.23 21.27 -10.60
CA SER A 623 -21.09 22.59 -11.24
C SER A 623 -20.41 22.57 -12.61
N GLY A 624 -19.79 21.46 -12.99
CA GLY A 624 -18.93 21.38 -14.19
C GLY A 624 -17.57 22.04 -14.02
N LYS A 625 -17.26 22.53 -12.83
CA LYS A 625 -16.02 23.25 -12.49
C LYS A 625 -15.25 22.54 -11.39
N ILE A 626 -14.03 22.99 -11.14
CA ILE A 626 -13.26 22.61 -9.94
C ILE A 626 -13.96 23.25 -8.73
N GLU A 627 -14.35 22.43 -7.78
CA GLU A 627 -15.06 22.88 -6.59
C GLU A 627 -14.09 23.08 -5.42
N ILE A 628 -13.62 24.33 -5.24
CA ILE A 628 -12.84 24.75 -4.05
C ILE A 628 -13.71 24.59 -2.81
N PHE A 629 -14.96 25.10 -2.90
CA PHE A 629 -16.02 24.88 -1.93
C PHE A 629 -16.95 23.78 -2.46
N SER A 630 -17.18 22.75 -1.68
CA SER A 630 -18.07 21.65 -2.04
C SER A 630 -19.42 21.81 -1.35
N LYS A 631 -20.47 22.17 -2.10
CA LYS A 631 -21.83 22.22 -1.59
C LYS A 631 -22.32 20.87 -1.08
N ARG A 632 -21.89 19.78 -1.75
CA ARG A 632 -22.22 18.41 -1.33
C ARG A 632 -21.69 18.11 0.08
N LEU A 633 -20.47 18.54 0.40
CA LEU A 633 -19.89 18.38 1.73
C LEU A 633 -20.54 19.34 2.74
N TYR A 634 -20.81 20.56 2.32
CA TYR A 634 -21.51 21.56 3.17
C TYR A 634 -22.87 21.03 3.64
N ASP A 635 -23.63 20.43 2.75
CA ASP A 635 -24.97 19.92 3.05
C ASP A 635 -24.96 18.70 4.00
N MET A 636 -23.81 18.08 4.22
CA MET A 636 -23.66 17.01 5.22
C MET A 636 -23.68 17.57 6.66
N HIS A 637 -23.38 18.83 6.86
CA HIS A 637 -23.33 19.49 8.17
C HIS A 637 -22.54 18.73 9.23
N HIS A 638 -21.39 18.20 8.84
CA HIS A 638 -20.53 17.41 9.72
C HIS A 638 -19.25 18.18 10.06
N PRO A 639 -18.90 18.32 11.35
CA PRO A 639 -17.76 19.16 11.77
C PRO A 639 -16.39 18.65 11.27
N GLU A 640 -16.27 17.35 11.00
CA GLU A 640 -15.05 16.76 10.48
C GLU A 640 -15.03 16.68 8.96
N ILE A 641 -16.09 17.14 8.28
CA ILE A 641 -16.23 17.14 6.81
C ILE A 641 -16.48 18.57 6.34
N PRO A 642 -15.47 19.45 6.37
CA PRO A 642 -15.66 20.84 5.95
C PRO A 642 -15.84 20.94 4.44
N ALA A 643 -16.67 21.87 4.00
CA ALA A 643 -16.88 22.16 2.59
C ALA A 643 -15.63 22.67 1.87
N LEU A 644 -14.83 23.48 2.58
CA LEU A 644 -13.45 23.80 2.24
C LEU A 644 -12.54 22.80 2.91
N SER A 645 -11.51 22.35 2.22
CA SER A 645 -10.44 21.60 2.89
C SER A 645 -9.63 22.57 3.74
N HIS A 646 -9.67 22.41 5.05
CA HIS A 646 -8.89 23.22 5.98
C HIS A 646 -8.49 22.43 7.22
N TYR A 647 -7.61 23.01 8.02
CA TYR A 647 -7.16 22.42 9.27
C TYR A 647 -8.31 22.28 10.27
N VAL A 648 -8.42 21.07 10.80
CA VAL A 648 -9.22 20.73 11.98
C VAL A 648 -8.33 19.83 12.84
N PRO A 649 -8.18 20.11 14.14
CA PRO A 649 -7.39 19.23 15.02
C PRO A 649 -7.85 17.78 14.93
N ALA A 650 -6.90 16.86 14.78
CA ALA A 650 -7.19 15.44 14.67
C ALA A 650 -7.40 14.82 16.06
N HIS A 651 -8.24 13.81 16.15
CA HIS A 651 -8.26 12.92 17.31
C HIS A 651 -6.87 12.23 17.42
N GLU A 652 -6.32 12.18 18.62
CA GLU A 652 -4.96 11.73 18.88
C GLU A 652 -3.89 12.49 18.07
N GLY A 653 -4.18 13.73 17.72
CA GLY A 653 -3.20 14.68 17.21
C GLY A 653 -2.49 15.43 18.33
N PRO A 654 -1.57 16.36 18.00
CA PRO A 654 -0.77 17.06 19.01
C PRO A 654 -1.58 18.00 19.92
N GLU A 655 -2.78 18.40 19.48
CA GLU A 655 -3.69 19.28 20.25
C GLU A 655 -4.72 18.49 21.08
N ASP A 656 -4.73 17.15 20.99
CA ASP A 656 -5.61 16.32 21.79
C ASP A 656 -5.19 16.37 23.28
N ALA A 657 -6.16 16.45 24.18
CA ALA A 657 -5.92 16.40 25.63
C ALA A 657 -5.17 15.12 26.04
N LEU A 658 -5.33 14.04 25.30
CA LEU A 658 -4.61 12.79 25.51
C LEU A 658 -3.08 12.94 25.38
N ALA A 659 -2.61 13.95 24.64
CA ALA A 659 -1.18 14.23 24.49
C ALA A 659 -0.48 14.60 25.82
N LYS A 660 -1.23 14.99 26.83
CA LYS A 660 -0.67 15.23 28.18
C LYS A 660 -0.17 13.93 28.83
N ARG A 661 -0.83 12.81 28.52
CA ARG A 661 -0.49 11.49 29.03
C ARG A 661 0.39 10.71 28.07
N PHE A 662 0.15 10.83 26.78
CA PHE A 662 0.89 10.17 25.70
C PHE A 662 1.39 11.25 24.73
N PRO A 663 2.56 11.84 25.03
CA PRO A 663 3.00 13.06 24.34
C PRO A 663 3.68 12.85 22.99
N LEU A 664 3.98 11.62 22.60
CA LEU A 664 4.67 11.33 21.36
C LEU A 664 3.69 10.84 20.30
N GLN A 665 3.80 11.41 19.10
CA GLN A 665 3.06 10.91 17.93
C GLN A 665 3.85 9.76 17.30
N LEU A 666 3.22 8.59 17.20
CA LEU A 666 3.80 7.45 16.50
C LEU A 666 3.29 7.42 15.06
N ILE A 667 4.22 7.37 14.12
CA ILE A 667 3.93 7.11 12.71
C ILE A 667 4.60 5.81 12.26
N THR A 668 4.07 5.21 11.21
CA THR A 668 4.71 4.07 10.56
C THR A 668 5.15 4.43 9.15
N TRP A 669 6.16 3.73 8.65
CA TRP A 669 6.70 3.94 7.31
C TRP A 669 6.89 2.62 6.58
N LYS A 670 6.90 2.67 5.26
CA LYS A 670 7.12 1.51 4.40
C LYS A 670 8.61 1.38 4.08
N GLY A 671 9.18 0.22 4.34
CA GLY A 671 10.61 0.00 4.13
C GLY A 671 10.95 -0.69 2.82
N LYS A 672 12.23 -0.79 2.54
CA LYS A 672 12.78 -1.45 1.33
C LYS A 672 12.76 -2.97 1.42
N ASN A 673 12.74 -3.53 2.61
CA ASN A 673 12.96 -4.95 2.86
C ASN A 673 11.68 -5.79 2.86
N ARG A 674 10.52 -5.17 2.84
CA ARG A 674 9.24 -5.87 2.75
C ARG A 674 8.14 -4.96 2.19
N ALA A 675 7.09 -5.56 1.67
CA ALA A 675 5.88 -4.84 1.26
C ALA A 675 4.77 -5.20 2.26
N ASN A 676 4.35 -4.24 3.08
CA ASN A 676 3.52 -4.49 4.26
C ASN A 676 4.15 -5.60 5.12
N SER A 677 3.44 -6.71 5.37
CA SER A 677 3.98 -7.87 6.08
C SER A 677 4.54 -8.96 5.16
N THR A 678 4.51 -8.76 3.85
CA THR A 678 5.03 -9.73 2.88
C THR A 678 6.55 -9.78 2.95
N GLN A 679 7.09 -10.98 2.95
CA GLN A 679 8.52 -11.27 3.09
C GLN A 679 9.12 -10.99 4.49
N TYR A 680 8.30 -10.78 5.50
CA TYR A 680 8.80 -10.59 6.87
C TYR A 680 9.74 -11.72 7.32
N ALA A 681 9.45 -12.95 6.94
CA ALA A 681 10.27 -14.11 7.31
C ALA A 681 11.54 -14.31 6.47
N ASN A 682 11.76 -13.51 5.41
CA ASN A 682 12.91 -13.68 4.52
C ASN A 682 14.22 -13.32 5.22
N PRO A 683 15.15 -14.27 5.44
CA PRO A 683 16.35 -14.04 6.25
C PRO A 683 17.29 -12.97 5.67
N TRP A 684 17.42 -12.87 4.35
CA TRP A 684 18.25 -11.84 3.73
C TRP A 684 17.69 -10.43 3.97
N LEU A 685 16.37 -10.31 3.97
CA LEU A 685 15.71 -9.02 4.17
C LEU A 685 15.69 -8.61 5.65
N ILE A 686 15.63 -9.57 6.57
CA ILE A 686 15.78 -9.32 8.01
C ILE A 686 17.18 -8.78 8.31
N GLU A 687 18.23 -9.36 7.71
CA GLU A 687 19.60 -8.86 7.87
C GLU A 687 19.77 -7.45 7.31
N ALA A 688 19.10 -7.15 6.19
CA ALA A 688 19.20 -5.85 5.52
C ALA A 688 18.63 -4.71 6.37
N GLN A 689 17.58 -4.97 7.14
CA GLN A 689 16.92 -3.95 7.96
C GLN A 689 16.17 -4.58 9.13
N GLN A 690 16.54 -4.17 10.34
CA GLN A 690 15.93 -4.62 11.58
C GLN A 690 14.81 -3.68 12.02
N GLN A 691 13.84 -4.23 12.76
CA GLN A 691 12.73 -3.46 13.33
C GLN A 691 13.22 -2.65 14.52
N LYS A 692 13.15 -1.33 14.43
CA LYS A 692 13.56 -0.40 15.47
C LYS A 692 12.59 0.77 15.57
N LEU A 693 12.51 1.35 16.77
CA LEU A 693 11.81 2.62 16.99
C LEU A 693 12.78 3.77 16.78
N TRP A 694 12.51 4.63 15.81
CA TRP A 694 13.23 5.89 15.66
C TRP A 694 12.73 6.88 16.69
N ILE A 695 13.66 7.44 17.46
CA ILE A 695 13.39 8.44 18.49
C ILE A 695 14.42 9.55 18.41
N ASN A 696 13.94 10.80 18.48
CA ASN A 696 14.83 11.96 18.46
C ASN A 696 15.76 11.98 19.68
N PRO A 697 17.03 12.42 19.56
CA PRO A 697 17.97 12.48 20.68
C PRO A 697 17.45 13.27 21.89
N GLN A 698 16.68 14.35 21.68
CA GLN A 698 16.11 15.14 22.78
C GLN A 698 15.06 14.33 23.56
N ASP A 699 14.19 13.63 22.84
CA ASP A 699 13.16 12.77 23.45
C ASP A 699 13.76 11.57 24.16
N ALA A 700 14.82 10.98 23.60
CA ALA A 700 15.56 9.88 24.20
C ALA A 700 16.27 10.32 25.49
N GLN A 701 16.92 11.47 25.48
CA GLN A 701 17.61 12.02 26.64
C GLN A 701 16.66 12.26 27.82
N LYS A 702 15.51 12.84 27.56
CA LYS A 702 14.47 13.06 28.58
C LYS A 702 14.02 11.76 29.26
N ARG A 703 14.18 10.62 28.60
CA ARG A 703 13.71 9.30 29.04
C ARG A 703 14.84 8.36 29.46
N GLY A 704 16.09 8.83 29.42
CA GLY A 704 17.24 8.00 29.72
C GLY A 704 17.47 6.85 28.74
N ILE A 705 17.10 7.02 27.49
CA ILE A 705 17.20 6.02 26.43
C ILE A 705 18.50 6.25 25.65
N ALA A 706 19.32 5.22 25.52
CA ALA A 706 20.51 5.20 24.69
C ALA A 706 20.27 4.38 23.41
N GLN A 707 21.14 4.59 22.42
CA GLN A 707 21.12 3.84 21.17
C GLN A 707 21.13 2.33 21.44
N GLY A 708 20.18 1.62 20.84
CA GLY A 708 20.07 0.17 20.93
C GLY A 708 19.35 -0.35 22.18
N ASP A 709 19.01 0.51 23.13
CA ASP A 709 18.20 0.09 24.27
C ASP A 709 16.85 -0.47 23.83
N THR A 710 16.41 -1.54 24.48
CA THR A 710 15.02 -1.99 24.31
C THR A 710 14.10 -0.99 24.97
N VAL A 711 13.13 -0.51 24.22
CA VAL A 711 12.14 0.46 24.69
C VAL A 711 10.73 -0.12 24.66
N ARG A 712 9.93 0.35 25.61
CA ARG A 712 8.52 0.04 25.72
C ARG A 712 7.70 1.18 25.16
N ILE A 713 6.99 0.91 24.08
CA ILE A 713 6.08 1.86 23.44
C ILE A 713 4.68 1.48 23.88
N HIS A 714 3.94 2.39 24.48
CA HIS A 714 2.64 2.05 25.03
C HIS A 714 1.63 3.18 24.94
N ASN A 715 0.38 2.79 24.97
CA ASN A 715 -0.79 3.64 25.21
C ASN A 715 -1.89 2.77 25.87
N ALA A 716 -3.13 3.29 25.92
CA ALA A 716 -4.24 2.56 26.54
C ALA A 716 -4.62 1.27 25.81
N ARG A 717 -4.23 1.10 24.54
CA ARG A 717 -4.58 -0.05 23.71
C ARG A 717 -3.60 -1.21 23.81
N GLY A 718 -2.32 -0.93 24.00
CA GLY A 718 -1.33 -2.01 24.05
C GLY A 718 0.10 -1.57 24.36
N ILE A 719 1.00 -2.53 24.28
CA ILE A 719 2.42 -2.38 24.58
C ILE A 719 3.24 -3.13 23.54
N CYS A 720 4.28 -2.47 23.04
CA CYS A 720 5.26 -3.03 22.12
C CYS A 720 6.67 -2.79 22.65
N GLU A 721 7.56 -3.78 22.55
CA GLU A 721 8.96 -3.65 22.97
C GLU A 721 9.88 -4.00 21.80
N ILE A 722 10.68 -3.04 21.36
CA ILE A 722 11.69 -3.19 20.32
C ILE A 722 12.91 -2.33 20.63
N PRO A 723 14.08 -2.55 19.98
CA PRO A 723 15.24 -1.69 20.14
C PRO A 723 14.99 -0.28 19.61
N ALA A 724 15.62 0.70 20.25
CA ALA A 724 15.59 2.10 19.85
C ALA A 724 16.68 2.43 18.85
N GLU A 725 16.33 3.21 17.84
CA GLU A 725 17.26 3.95 16.98
C GLU A 725 17.20 5.42 17.38
N VAL A 726 18.17 5.88 18.13
CA VAL A 726 18.27 7.30 18.53
C VAL A 726 18.85 8.08 17.35
N THR A 727 18.05 8.93 16.73
CA THR A 727 18.45 9.58 15.48
C THR A 727 17.78 10.96 15.30
N PRO A 728 18.52 11.98 14.82
CA PRO A 728 17.93 13.26 14.46
C PRO A 728 17.13 13.21 13.14
N ARG A 729 17.04 12.06 12.49
CA ARG A 729 16.26 11.83 11.28
C ARG A 729 14.75 11.76 11.56
N ILE A 730 14.35 11.84 12.80
CA ILE A 730 12.96 12.05 13.22
C ILE A 730 12.91 13.29 14.11
N ILE A 731 11.89 14.13 13.95
CA ILE A 731 11.78 15.39 14.71
C ILE A 731 11.38 15.13 16.17
N PRO A 732 11.69 16.06 17.10
CA PRO A 732 11.18 15.97 18.46
C PRO A 732 9.66 15.90 18.51
N GLY A 733 9.13 15.11 19.43
CA GLY A 733 7.70 14.87 19.60
C GLY A 733 7.11 13.77 18.71
N VAL A 734 7.91 13.20 17.80
CA VAL A 734 7.48 12.14 16.88
C VAL A 734 8.41 10.94 17.03
N VAL A 735 7.83 9.75 17.02
CA VAL A 735 8.56 8.48 16.94
C VAL A 735 8.04 7.69 15.73
N ALA A 736 8.88 6.82 15.18
CA ALA A 736 8.52 6.09 13.96
C ALA A 736 9.03 4.66 13.99
N MET A 737 8.24 3.73 13.47
CA MET A 737 8.67 2.36 13.22
C MET A 737 8.19 1.88 11.86
N GLN A 738 8.86 0.88 11.30
CA GLN A 738 8.46 0.32 10.02
C GLN A 738 7.16 -0.46 10.14
N ALA A 739 6.23 -0.24 9.22
CA ALA A 739 4.98 -1.00 9.14
C ALA A 739 5.23 -2.45 8.70
N GLY A 740 4.35 -3.35 9.10
CA GLY A 740 4.26 -4.70 8.58
C GLY A 740 5.02 -5.77 9.35
N ALA A 741 5.72 -5.44 10.42
CA ALA A 741 6.29 -6.46 11.30
C ALA A 741 5.18 -7.36 11.87
N TRP A 742 5.46 -8.66 12.00
CA TRP A 742 4.50 -9.59 12.55
C TRP A 742 4.31 -9.38 14.05
N TRP A 743 3.07 -9.37 14.47
CA TRP A 743 2.69 -9.38 15.88
C TRP A 743 3.20 -10.64 16.56
N GLN A 744 3.98 -10.47 17.63
CA GLN A 744 4.61 -11.56 18.40
C GLN A 744 4.41 -11.31 19.89
N PRO A 745 3.21 -11.54 20.42
CA PRO A 745 2.94 -11.31 21.85
C PRO A 745 3.67 -12.33 22.72
N ASP A 746 4.19 -11.88 23.84
CA ASP A 746 4.70 -12.73 24.90
C ASP A 746 3.56 -13.22 25.81
N GLU A 747 3.91 -13.90 26.91
CA GLU A 747 2.94 -14.43 27.86
C GLU A 747 2.12 -13.34 28.58
N GLN A 748 2.63 -12.12 28.66
CA GLN A 748 1.93 -10.96 29.23
C GLN A 748 1.17 -10.16 28.18
N GLY A 749 1.17 -10.58 26.92
CA GLY A 749 0.52 -9.86 25.83
C GLY A 749 1.34 -8.67 25.29
N ILE A 750 2.60 -8.54 25.68
CA ILE A 750 3.50 -7.51 25.16
C ILE A 750 4.02 -7.95 23.80
N ASP A 751 3.86 -7.11 22.78
CA ASP A 751 4.36 -7.40 21.46
C ASP A 751 5.89 -7.24 21.40
N LYS A 752 6.56 -8.29 20.95
CA LYS A 752 8.03 -8.31 20.76
C LYS A 752 8.44 -8.17 19.30
N GLY A 753 7.46 -8.14 18.39
CA GLY A 753 7.73 -8.08 16.96
C GLY A 753 7.82 -6.68 16.37
N GLY A 754 7.21 -5.71 17.00
CA GLY A 754 7.13 -4.33 16.49
C GLY A 754 5.92 -4.07 15.60
N CYS A 755 4.78 -4.70 15.90
CA CYS A 755 3.52 -4.48 15.21
C CYS A 755 2.82 -3.24 15.76
N ALA A 756 2.85 -2.14 15.02
CA ALA A 756 2.26 -0.87 15.45
C ALA A 756 0.75 -0.94 15.72
N ASN A 757 0.05 -1.92 15.18
CA ASN A 757 -1.39 -2.04 15.32
C ASN A 757 -1.85 -2.52 16.71
N VAL A 758 -0.95 -2.91 17.59
CA VAL A 758 -1.28 -3.06 19.01
C VAL A 758 -1.54 -1.71 19.68
N LEU A 759 -1.10 -0.63 19.04
CA LEU A 759 -1.16 0.76 19.54
C LEU A 759 -2.15 1.62 18.76
N SER A 760 -2.53 1.23 17.56
CA SER A 760 -3.37 2.04 16.67
C SER A 760 -4.84 2.01 17.07
N SER A 761 -5.58 3.06 16.67
CA SER A 761 -7.01 3.18 16.93
C SER A 761 -7.83 2.59 15.77
N ALA A 762 -8.93 1.94 16.10
CA ALA A 762 -9.92 1.49 15.13
C ALA A 762 -10.86 2.61 14.63
N ARG A 763 -10.63 3.86 15.04
CA ARG A 763 -11.42 5.00 14.58
C ARG A 763 -11.36 5.12 13.07
N ILE A 764 -12.51 5.19 12.42
CA ILE A 764 -12.63 5.42 10.98
C ILE A 764 -12.70 6.91 10.69
N THR A 765 -12.33 7.30 9.48
CA THR A 765 -12.47 8.67 9.01
C THR A 765 -13.94 9.01 8.74
N ALA A 766 -14.31 10.26 8.87
CA ALA A 766 -15.71 10.67 8.82
C ALA A 766 -16.36 10.53 7.44
N LEU A 767 -15.67 10.90 6.37
CA LEU A 767 -16.21 10.90 5.00
C LEU A 767 -16.06 9.54 4.32
N ALA A 768 -14.84 9.07 4.22
CA ALA A 768 -14.51 7.83 3.51
C ALA A 768 -14.84 6.57 4.31
N LYS A 769 -15.02 6.71 5.63
CA LYS A 769 -15.07 5.56 6.54
C LYS A 769 -13.81 4.70 6.38
N GLY A 770 -12.69 5.36 6.14
CA GLY A 770 -11.38 4.76 5.86
C GLY A 770 -10.51 4.65 7.10
N ASN A 771 -9.24 4.31 6.89
CA ASN A 771 -8.31 4.08 7.97
C ASN A 771 -7.70 5.38 8.53
N SER A 772 -7.33 5.33 9.81
CA SER A 772 -6.55 6.34 10.48
C SER A 772 -5.36 5.75 11.25
N HIS A 773 -4.78 4.67 10.72
CA HIS A 773 -3.72 3.88 11.34
C HIS A 773 -2.48 4.70 11.71
N GLN A 774 -2.23 5.81 11.02
CA GLN A 774 -1.05 6.64 11.24
C GLN A 774 -1.25 7.66 12.37
N THR A 775 -2.45 7.72 12.95
CA THR A 775 -2.77 8.67 14.03
C THR A 775 -2.79 7.94 15.36
N MET A 776 -1.69 8.05 16.10
CA MET A 776 -1.49 7.40 17.39
C MET A 776 -0.71 8.29 18.34
N LEU A 777 -1.13 8.36 19.59
CA LEU A 777 -0.35 8.96 20.66
C LEU A 777 0.17 7.86 21.57
N VAL A 778 1.43 7.95 21.94
CA VAL A 778 2.14 6.96 22.75
C VAL A 778 3.06 7.63 23.79
N GLU A 779 3.47 6.85 24.77
CA GLU A 779 4.63 7.16 25.59
C GLU A 779 5.68 6.07 25.35
N VAL A 780 6.93 6.43 25.53
CA VAL A 780 8.09 5.54 25.36
C VAL A 780 8.91 5.55 26.64
N ALA A 781 9.24 4.38 27.13
CA ALA A 781 10.08 4.22 28.31
C ALA A 781 11.15 3.16 28.04
N LYS A 782 12.27 3.24 28.73
CA LYS A 782 13.26 2.17 28.72
C LYS A 782 12.63 0.92 29.34
N ALA A 783 12.73 -0.21 28.65
CA ALA A 783 12.16 -1.48 29.12
C ALA A 783 12.95 -2.09 30.30
#